data_16cfba272c660e41766cd6d61acdc49c
#
_entry.id   16cfba272c660e41766cd6d61acdc49c
#
_cell.length_a   1.000
_cell.length_b   1.000
_cell.length_c   1.000
_cell.angle_alpha   90.00
_cell.angle_beta   90.00
_cell.angle_gamma   90.00
#
_symmetry.space_group_name_H-M   'P 1'
#
loop_
_entity.id
_entity.type
_entity.pdbx_description
1 polymer ?
#
loop_
_entity_poly.entity_id
_entity_poly.type
_entity_poly.pdbx_seq_one_letter_code
_entity_poly.pdbx_strand_id
1 'polypeptide(L)'
;MSFWNKVKEFFLGPEPAPRVDAAQPAGASPLEAAVWAACFVHIQKRAQFTAVEVADAATAGQPRSVDTITQAVQKVHALFERGLLAPHGYTRTMVQTSAGKNWVYHPKDDAPVSLASPASRTVTTAPRGSSVPEGSRLPAAVTGLAASDPTAPPAKDPYDLGVFLTLSPTELRARSLKLSAHQTAWIGRTDVIPPESDERTALIDRGLELHGLLTRAELTKIHEVGDAWLRHKDAARLAASIAKRNVEEVLAQERIARQLAKQRKKEEAAARRAKRVEDVARNKREDVVFLGRGVSRGLADRRSHVEQLEKLGLPVLCSPADVARALGIEIKTLRFLAFHADAQRHSHYVQFEVPKRSGGVRRLSAPKPELAKAQRWILEHVLEKLPVEHVAHGFVKDRSTVTNARPHAGKAIVINQDLVDFFPSIGFPRVRAVFQRAGYSPAVATIFALLTTECPRVPARYGGFEYHVAVGPRGLPQGACTSPALSNLVASKLDRRLQGYAVKHGFTYTRYADDLTFSAGSDGEQRVAKLLATLHHIARSEGFTIHPDKGRIQRASKRQTVTGIVVNEAHKLGVPREEVRLVRAILHNAKKTGLSAQNRELQPTFEAWLRGKIAYIRMVDRARGELLQRELDSLDL
;
A
#
# COMPACT_ATOMS: atom_id res chain seq x y z
N MET A 1 20.14 6.21 -19.59
CA MET A 1 20.78 7.29 -18.79
C MET A 1 21.18 6.70 -17.44
N SER A 2 22.46 6.83 -17.06
CA SER A 2 23.05 6.23 -15.87
C SER A 2 22.47 6.85 -14.60
N PHE A 3 22.28 6.03 -13.55
CA PHE A 3 21.90 6.45 -12.18
C PHE A 3 22.70 7.66 -11.68
N TRP A 4 23.98 7.75 -12.02
CA TRP A 4 24.85 8.87 -11.66
C TRP A 4 24.48 10.22 -12.32
N ASN A 5 23.87 10.23 -13.50
CA ASN A 5 23.38 11.47 -14.10
C ASN A 5 22.16 12.03 -13.36
N LYS A 6 21.27 11.15 -12.86
CA LYS A 6 20.14 11.57 -12.02
C LYS A 6 20.58 12.08 -10.64
N VAL A 7 21.65 11.52 -10.09
CA VAL A 7 22.23 11.97 -8.81
C VAL A 7 22.93 13.34 -9.00
N LYS A 8 23.60 13.56 -10.11
CA LYS A 8 24.19 14.88 -10.45
C LYS A 8 23.12 15.96 -10.62
N GLU A 9 22.04 15.67 -11.32
CA GLU A 9 20.89 16.58 -11.45
C GLU A 9 20.24 16.92 -10.10
N PHE A 10 20.21 15.96 -9.17
CA PHE A 10 19.63 16.16 -7.84
C PHE A 10 20.50 17.03 -6.91
N PHE A 11 21.83 16.92 -6.97
CA PHE A 11 22.73 17.63 -6.07
C PHE A 11 23.27 18.96 -6.60
N LEU A 12 23.33 19.15 -7.93
CA LEU A 12 23.87 20.36 -8.55
C LEU A 12 22.78 21.26 -9.17
N GLY A 13 21.52 20.83 -9.08
CA GLY A 13 20.43 21.44 -9.85
C GLY A 13 20.52 21.06 -11.34
N PRO A 14 19.43 21.16 -12.11
CA PRO A 14 19.51 21.01 -13.54
C PRO A 14 20.50 22.03 -14.07
N GLU A 15 21.39 21.60 -14.96
CA GLU A 15 22.17 22.56 -15.77
C GLU A 15 21.19 23.59 -16.30
N PRO A 16 21.50 24.89 -16.23
CA PRO A 16 20.60 25.90 -16.74
C PRO A 16 20.32 25.58 -18.21
N ALA A 17 19.06 25.24 -18.49
CA ALA A 17 18.61 25.07 -19.85
C ALA A 17 19.03 26.32 -20.65
N PRO A 18 19.42 26.17 -21.92
CA PRO A 18 19.81 27.33 -22.74
C PRO A 18 18.70 28.36 -22.56
N ARG A 19 19.08 29.56 -22.13
CA ARG A 19 18.18 30.71 -21.95
C ARG A 19 17.49 30.95 -23.28
N VAL A 20 16.29 30.43 -23.43
CA VAL A 20 15.37 30.91 -24.47
C VAL A 20 14.88 32.24 -23.95
N ASP A 21 15.31 33.32 -24.57
CA ASP A 21 14.87 34.67 -24.22
C ASP A 21 13.34 34.69 -24.33
N ALA A 22 12.68 34.90 -23.19
CA ALA A 22 11.24 35.11 -23.11
C ALA A 22 10.93 36.54 -23.59
N ALA A 23 11.12 36.80 -24.89
CA ALA A 23 10.71 38.06 -25.47
C ALA A 23 9.19 38.19 -25.31
N GLN A 24 8.79 39.07 -24.40
CA GLN A 24 7.37 39.42 -24.22
C GLN A 24 6.84 39.99 -25.57
N PRO A 25 5.56 39.69 -25.92
CA PRO A 25 4.95 40.30 -27.09
C PRO A 25 5.02 41.83 -26.98
N ALA A 26 5.58 42.48 -27.99
CA ALA A 26 5.70 43.94 -28.00
C ALA A 26 4.32 44.60 -27.88
N GLY A 27 4.14 45.50 -26.90
CA GLY A 27 2.87 46.19 -26.62
C GLY A 27 1.86 45.43 -25.76
N ALA A 28 2.28 44.35 -25.05
CA ALA A 28 1.40 43.61 -24.18
C ALA A 28 0.92 44.41 -22.97
N SER A 29 -0.37 44.31 -22.64
CA SER A 29 -0.94 44.84 -21.40
C SER A 29 -0.36 44.09 -20.17
N PRO A 30 -0.40 44.67 -18.94
CA PRO A 30 0.11 44.02 -17.75
C PRO A 30 -0.47 42.61 -17.52
N LEU A 31 -1.76 42.42 -17.78
CA LEU A 31 -2.43 41.11 -17.68
C LEU A 31 -1.92 40.14 -18.77
N GLU A 32 -1.71 40.60 -19.98
CA GLU A 32 -1.20 39.79 -21.08
C GLU A 32 0.24 39.34 -20.83
N ALA A 33 1.07 40.20 -20.24
CA ALA A 33 2.42 39.87 -19.82
C ALA A 33 2.44 38.83 -18.71
N ALA A 34 1.52 38.93 -17.71
CA ALA A 34 1.38 37.95 -16.65
C ALA A 34 0.90 36.59 -17.18
N VAL A 35 -0.06 36.57 -18.09
CA VAL A 35 -0.55 35.35 -18.76
C VAL A 35 0.57 34.72 -19.60
N TRP A 36 1.35 35.51 -20.34
CA TRP A 36 2.50 34.99 -21.08
C TRP A 36 3.55 34.36 -20.18
N ALA A 37 3.90 35.01 -19.07
CA ALA A 37 4.85 34.47 -18.10
C ALA A 37 4.37 33.15 -17.50
N ALA A 38 3.07 33.05 -17.18
CA ALA A 38 2.48 31.80 -16.67
C ALA A 38 2.48 30.68 -17.73
N CYS A 39 2.15 30.97 -18.99
CA CYS A 39 2.29 30.03 -20.11
C CYS A 39 3.74 29.56 -20.26
N PHE A 40 4.70 30.46 -20.16
CA PHE A 40 6.11 30.16 -20.36
C PHE A 40 6.67 29.18 -19.32
N VAL A 41 6.19 29.22 -18.09
CA VAL A 41 6.53 28.22 -17.05
C VAL A 41 6.12 26.79 -17.47
N HIS A 42 4.95 26.65 -18.11
CA HIS A 42 4.49 25.34 -18.60
C HIS A 42 5.26 24.91 -19.85
N ILE A 43 5.59 25.86 -20.73
CA ILE A 43 6.41 25.64 -21.95
C ILE A 43 7.81 25.13 -21.56
N GLN A 44 8.47 25.75 -20.59
CA GLN A 44 9.78 25.31 -20.11
C GLN A 44 9.76 23.90 -19.53
N LYS A 45 8.67 23.52 -18.87
CA LYS A 45 8.49 22.19 -18.29
C LYS A 45 7.99 21.15 -19.29
N ARG A 46 7.69 21.52 -20.53
CA ARG A 46 7.00 20.69 -21.53
C ARG A 46 5.74 20.02 -20.95
N ALA A 47 4.99 20.74 -20.14
CA ALA A 47 3.81 20.23 -19.45
C ALA A 47 2.54 20.67 -20.21
N GLN A 48 1.52 19.80 -20.22
CA GLN A 48 0.18 20.20 -20.65
C GLN A 48 -0.44 21.15 -19.63
N PHE A 49 -1.27 22.08 -20.09
CA PHE A 49 -1.97 23.02 -19.23
C PHE A 49 -3.34 23.40 -19.79
N THR A 50 -4.25 23.84 -18.93
CA THR A 50 -5.53 24.42 -19.32
C THR A 50 -5.45 25.94 -19.29
N ALA A 51 -6.32 26.60 -20.05
CA ALA A 51 -6.41 28.05 -20.02
C ALA A 51 -6.78 28.60 -18.62
N VAL A 52 -7.52 27.81 -17.84
CA VAL A 52 -7.94 28.16 -16.46
C VAL A 52 -6.74 28.10 -15.51
N GLU A 53 -5.90 27.06 -15.58
CA GLU A 53 -4.70 26.94 -14.73
C GLU A 53 -3.72 28.11 -14.96
N VAL A 54 -3.53 28.51 -16.20
CA VAL A 54 -2.69 29.66 -16.54
C VAL A 54 -3.32 30.96 -16.06
N ALA A 55 -4.63 31.10 -16.21
CA ALA A 55 -5.36 32.28 -15.73
C ALA A 55 -5.29 32.41 -14.20
N ASP A 56 -5.45 31.32 -13.48
CA ASP A 56 -5.32 31.28 -12.01
C ASP A 56 -3.91 31.66 -11.57
N ALA A 57 -2.87 31.18 -12.27
CA ALA A 57 -1.49 31.53 -11.99
C ALA A 57 -1.17 33.00 -12.31
N ALA A 58 -1.68 33.52 -13.43
CA ALA A 58 -1.46 34.91 -13.88
C ALA A 58 -2.17 35.95 -12.99
N THR A 59 -3.27 35.56 -12.32
CA THR A 59 -4.06 36.43 -11.43
C THR A 59 -3.78 36.19 -9.95
N ALA A 60 -2.80 35.35 -9.62
CA ALA A 60 -2.39 35.09 -8.25
C ALA A 60 -1.93 36.39 -7.55
N GLY A 61 -2.61 36.76 -6.46
CA GLY A 61 -2.34 38.01 -5.73
C GLY A 61 -3.28 39.19 -6.05
N GLN A 62 -4.20 39.04 -6.99
CA GLN A 62 -5.27 40.03 -7.26
C GLN A 62 -6.59 39.58 -6.63
N PRO A 63 -7.55 40.50 -6.35
CA PRO A 63 -8.89 40.15 -5.90
C PRO A 63 -9.56 39.21 -6.93
N ARG A 64 -9.94 38.01 -6.49
CA ARG A 64 -10.59 37.03 -7.38
C ARG A 64 -11.99 37.47 -7.76
N SER A 65 -12.14 38.07 -8.94
CA SER A 65 -13.44 38.27 -9.58
C SER A 65 -13.59 37.31 -10.77
N VAL A 66 -14.83 36.89 -11.06
CA VAL A 66 -15.13 36.06 -12.23
C VAL A 66 -14.71 36.76 -13.54
N ASP A 67 -14.81 38.07 -13.59
CA ASP A 67 -14.43 38.87 -14.74
C ASP A 67 -12.91 38.88 -15.00
N THR A 68 -12.11 38.97 -13.93
CA THR A 68 -10.65 38.95 -14.03
C THR A 68 -10.13 37.60 -14.56
N ILE A 69 -10.68 36.49 -14.05
CA ILE A 69 -10.34 35.14 -14.53
C ILE A 69 -10.80 34.94 -15.98
N THR A 70 -12.02 35.39 -16.32
CA THR A 70 -12.54 35.29 -17.69
C THR A 70 -11.69 36.08 -18.69
N GLN A 71 -11.25 37.28 -18.35
CA GLN A 71 -10.34 38.07 -19.19
C GLN A 71 -8.97 37.38 -19.36
N ALA A 72 -8.42 36.81 -18.29
CA ALA A 72 -7.17 36.07 -18.36
C ALA A 72 -7.29 34.82 -19.25
N VAL A 73 -8.37 34.06 -19.16
CA VAL A 73 -8.66 32.90 -20.04
C VAL A 73 -8.73 33.32 -21.50
N GLN A 74 -9.42 34.43 -21.80
CA GLN A 74 -9.49 34.99 -23.17
C GLN A 74 -8.11 35.37 -23.71
N LYS A 75 -7.22 35.89 -22.85
CA LYS A 75 -5.84 36.22 -23.26
C LYS A 75 -5.03 34.97 -23.59
N VAL A 76 -5.19 33.84 -22.85
CA VAL A 76 -4.56 32.57 -23.21
C VAL A 76 -4.97 32.11 -24.61
N HIS A 77 -6.28 32.18 -24.91
CA HIS A 77 -6.78 31.81 -26.23
C HIS A 77 -6.22 32.74 -27.32
N ALA A 78 -6.19 34.06 -27.08
CA ALA A 78 -5.65 35.03 -28.02
C ALA A 78 -4.15 34.81 -28.31
N LEU A 79 -3.34 34.43 -27.31
CA LEU A 79 -1.93 34.08 -27.51
C LEU A 79 -1.76 32.85 -28.41
N PHE A 80 -2.61 31.86 -28.28
CA PHE A 80 -2.61 30.70 -29.14
C PHE A 80 -3.01 31.06 -30.60
N GLU A 81 -4.10 31.82 -30.77
CA GLU A 81 -4.60 32.23 -32.08
C GLU A 81 -3.64 33.16 -32.82
N ARG A 82 -2.90 33.97 -32.10
CA ARG A 82 -1.79 34.79 -32.66
C ARG A 82 -0.56 33.94 -33.03
N GLY A 83 -0.61 32.63 -32.85
CA GLY A 83 0.45 31.69 -33.20
C GLY A 83 1.68 31.73 -32.28
N LEU A 84 1.62 32.42 -31.14
CA LEU A 84 2.77 32.61 -30.24
C LEU A 84 3.15 31.29 -29.49
N LEU A 85 2.24 30.37 -29.35
CA LEU A 85 2.51 29.05 -28.74
C LEU A 85 2.97 28.00 -29.75
N ALA A 86 2.71 28.18 -31.03
CA ALA A 86 3.08 27.26 -32.12
C ALA A 86 4.61 27.08 -32.29
N PRO A 87 5.46 28.12 -32.19
CA PRO A 87 6.91 27.97 -32.25
C PRO A 87 7.49 27.13 -31.13
N HIS A 88 6.78 26.99 -30.00
CA HIS A 88 7.17 26.17 -28.87
C HIS A 88 6.63 24.74 -28.96
N GLY A 89 6.02 24.35 -30.09
CA GLY A 89 5.55 22.99 -30.34
C GLY A 89 4.24 22.62 -29.62
N TYR A 90 3.40 23.60 -29.23
CA TYR A 90 2.13 23.35 -28.59
C TYR A 90 0.95 23.28 -29.58
N THR A 91 0.04 22.33 -29.30
CA THR A 91 -1.27 22.23 -29.95
C THR A 91 -2.36 22.33 -28.89
N ARG A 92 -3.62 22.49 -29.28
CA ARG A 92 -4.75 22.50 -28.34
C ARG A 92 -5.82 21.48 -28.74
N THR A 93 -6.42 20.83 -27.75
CA THR A 93 -7.54 19.90 -27.91
C THR A 93 -8.66 20.31 -26.97
N MET A 94 -9.93 20.22 -27.43
CA MET A 94 -11.06 20.48 -26.58
C MET A 94 -11.41 19.22 -25.79
N VAL A 95 -11.38 19.31 -24.46
CA VAL A 95 -11.70 18.19 -23.55
C VAL A 95 -12.96 18.52 -22.77
N GLN A 96 -13.89 17.56 -22.74
CA GLN A 96 -15.11 17.67 -21.92
C GLN A 96 -14.74 17.28 -20.48
N THR A 97 -14.92 18.20 -19.55
CA THR A 97 -14.73 17.96 -18.11
C THR A 97 -16.06 18.06 -17.38
N SER A 98 -16.11 17.61 -16.12
CA SER A 98 -17.29 17.78 -15.25
C SER A 98 -17.69 19.24 -15.03
N ALA A 99 -16.79 20.19 -15.29
CA ALA A 99 -17.03 21.63 -15.18
C ALA A 99 -17.41 22.29 -16.53
N GLY A 100 -17.44 21.53 -17.64
CA GLY A 100 -17.74 22.03 -18.97
C GLY A 100 -16.65 21.73 -20.01
N LYS A 101 -16.77 22.32 -21.20
CA LYS A 101 -15.77 22.18 -22.27
C LYS A 101 -14.58 23.12 -22.02
N ASN A 102 -13.38 22.57 -21.90
CA ASN A 102 -12.16 23.33 -21.71
C ASN A 102 -11.12 23.02 -22.79
N TRP A 103 -10.32 24.03 -23.17
CA TRP A 103 -9.17 23.85 -24.04
C TRP A 103 -7.96 23.42 -23.22
N VAL A 104 -7.35 22.30 -23.62
CA VAL A 104 -6.07 21.79 -23.08
C VAL A 104 -4.98 22.03 -24.11
N TYR A 105 -3.89 22.65 -23.69
CA TYR A 105 -2.70 22.90 -24.48
C TYR A 105 -1.64 21.87 -24.13
N HIS A 106 -1.10 21.16 -25.13
CA HIS A 106 -0.13 20.09 -24.92
C HIS A 106 0.96 20.11 -26.00
N PRO A 107 2.18 19.60 -25.70
CA PRO A 107 3.23 19.43 -26.69
C PRO A 107 2.79 18.51 -27.83
N LYS A 108 3.29 18.74 -29.02
CA LYS A 108 2.89 17.96 -30.21
C LYS A 108 3.19 16.47 -30.13
N ASP A 109 4.18 16.07 -29.33
CA ASP A 109 4.64 14.70 -29.20
C ASP A 109 3.87 13.89 -28.12
N ASP A 110 3.04 14.56 -27.30
CA ASP A 110 2.21 13.94 -26.29
C ASP A 110 0.76 13.90 -26.76
N ALA A 111 0.28 12.74 -27.20
CA ALA A 111 -1.15 12.52 -27.41
C ALA A 111 -1.89 12.72 -26.07
N PRO A 112 -3.02 13.45 -26.02
CA PRO A 112 -3.72 13.68 -24.77
C PRO A 112 -4.18 12.36 -24.19
N VAL A 113 -3.69 12.02 -23.00
CA VAL A 113 -4.25 10.95 -22.21
C VAL A 113 -5.68 11.35 -21.87
N SER A 114 -6.65 10.67 -22.46
CA SER A 114 -8.07 10.86 -22.22
C SER A 114 -8.35 10.79 -20.72
N LEU A 115 -8.66 11.93 -20.12
CA LEU A 115 -9.29 12.01 -18.80
C LEU A 115 -10.79 11.67 -18.97
N ALA A 116 -11.04 10.44 -19.43
CA ALA A 116 -12.40 9.91 -19.47
C ALA A 116 -12.79 9.42 -18.08
N SER A 117 -13.65 10.16 -17.42
CA SER A 117 -14.56 9.59 -16.42
C SER A 117 -15.41 8.50 -17.09
N PRO A 118 -15.66 7.36 -16.45
CA PRO A 118 -16.45 6.28 -17.03
C PRO A 118 -17.94 6.62 -16.93
N ALA A 119 -18.51 7.27 -17.94
CA ALA A 119 -19.94 7.26 -18.23
C ALA A 119 -20.24 8.04 -19.52
N SER A 120 -20.31 7.34 -20.61
CA SER A 120 -21.33 7.39 -21.66
C SER A 120 -20.77 6.77 -22.95
N ARG A 121 -21.16 5.55 -23.17
CA ARG A 121 -21.07 4.95 -24.52
C ARG A 121 -22.09 5.65 -25.39
N THR A 122 -21.67 6.57 -26.22
CA THR A 122 -22.41 7.01 -27.38
C THR A 122 -22.24 5.94 -28.46
N VAL A 123 -23.33 5.32 -28.82
CA VAL A 123 -23.44 4.44 -29.99
C VAL A 123 -23.27 5.31 -31.22
N THR A 124 -22.15 5.18 -31.90
CA THR A 124 -21.96 5.69 -33.26
C THR A 124 -22.43 4.62 -34.21
N THR A 125 -23.49 4.91 -34.96
CA THR A 125 -23.93 4.14 -36.11
C THR A 125 -22.85 4.17 -37.19
N ALA A 126 -22.25 3.02 -37.47
CA ALA A 126 -21.39 2.82 -38.64
C ALA A 126 -22.22 2.29 -39.81
N PRO A 127 -21.89 2.64 -41.08
CA PRO A 127 -22.61 2.17 -42.24
C PRO A 127 -22.21 0.71 -42.59
N ARG A 128 -23.19 0.00 -43.14
CA ARG A 128 -23.04 -1.36 -43.66
C ARG A 128 -21.92 -1.47 -44.72
N GLY A 129 -21.03 -2.41 -44.49
CA GLY A 129 -20.07 -2.86 -45.48
C GLY A 129 -19.49 -4.22 -45.10
N SER A 130 -19.90 -5.23 -45.80
CA SER A 130 -19.55 -6.65 -45.83
C SER A 130 -18.10 -6.99 -45.49
N SER A 131 -17.89 -7.94 -44.60
CA SER A 131 -17.16 -9.19 -44.77
C SER A 131 -16.91 -9.87 -43.42
N VAL A 132 -17.40 -11.09 -43.30
CA VAL A 132 -17.20 -12.02 -42.20
C VAL A 132 -15.81 -12.65 -42.34
N PRO A 133 -15.00 -12.76 -41.30
CA PRO A 133 -14.09 -13.90 -41.15
C PRO A 133 -14.66 -14.86 -40.10
N GLU A 134 -14.83 -16.09 -40.51
CA GLU A 134 -15.04 -17.26 -39.67
C GLU A 134 -13.92 -17.38 -38.63
N GLY A 135 -14.30 -17.83 -37.45
CA GLY A 135 -13.40 -18.54 -36.56
C GLY A 135 -13.22 -18.03 -35.15
N SER A 136 -14.22 -18.15 -34.28
CA SER A 136 -13.99 -18.54 -32.89
C SER A 136 -15.20 -19.33 -32.38
N ARG A 137 -14.99 -20.61 -32.25
CA ARG A 137 -15.96 -21.57 -31.70
C ARG A 137 -16.21 -21.23 -30.24
N LEU A 138 -17.45 -20.90 -29.91
CA LEU A 138 -18.01 -21.08 -28.58
C LEU A 138 -17.97 -22.57 -28.22
N PRO A 139 -17.71 -22.94 -26.96
CA PRO A 139 -17.74 -24.33 -26.57
C PRO A 139 -19.16 -24.89 -26.74
N ALA A 140 -19.23 -26.03 -27.41
CA ALA A 140 -20.44 -26.75 -27.69
C ALA A 140 -21.22 -27.04 -26.41
N ALA A 141 -22.51 -26.70 -26.43
CA ALA A 141 -23.47 -27.21 -25.49
C ALA A 141 -23.44 -28.74 -25.55
N VAL A 142 -23.22 -29.37 -24.43
CA VAL A 142 -23.33 -30.79 -24.23
C VAL A 142 -24.80 -31.16 -24.40
N THR A 143 -25.17 -31.63 -25.58
CA THR A 143 -26.42 -32.35 -25.78
C THR A 143 -26.25 -33.75 -25.23
N GLY A 144 -26.42 -33.90 -23.94
CA GLY A 144 -26.69 -35.17 -23.29
C GLY A 144 -28.20 -35.38 -23.26
N LEU A 145 -28.72 -36.07 -24.27
CA LEU A 145 -30.04 -36.70 -24.19
C LEU A 145 -29.95 -37.82 -23.13
N ALA A 146 -30.15 -37.45 -21.87
CA ALA A 146 -30.50 -38.42 -20.85
C ALA A 146 -31.99 -38.75 -21.04
N ALA A 147 -32.26 -40.02 -21.22
CA ALA A 147 -33.59 -40.58 -21.26
C ALA A 147 -34.38 -40.09 -20.02
N SER A 148 -35.49 -39.45 -20.27
CA SER A 148 -36.40 -38.94 -19.22
C SER A 148 -36.94 -40.12 -18.44
N ASP A 149 -36.59 -40.17 -17.15
CA ASP A 149 -37.26 -40.99 -16.15
C ASP A 149 -38.75 -40.57 -16.09
N PRO A 150 -39.71 -41.44 -16.35
CA PRO A 150 -41.12 -41.07 -16.42
C PRO A 150 -41.73 -40.71 -15.04
N THR A 151 -40.96 -40.72 -13.95
CA THR A 151 -41.38 -40.41 -12.59
C THR A 151 -40.87 -39.04 -12.10
N ALA A 152 -40.09 -38.29 -12.89
CA ALA A 152 -39.69 -36.94 -12.49
C ALA A 152 -40.87 -35.98 -12.66
N PRO A 153 -41.17 -35.13 -11.67
CA PRO A 153 -42.18 -34.06 -11.84
C PRO A 153 -41.76 -33.16 -13.01
N PRO A 154 -42.70 -32.70 -13.85
CA PRO A 154 -42.37 -31.87 -15.02
C PRO A 154 -41.59 -30.65 -14.54
N ALA A 155 -40.52 -30.33 -15.25
CA ALA A 155 -39.69 -29.14 -14.98
C ALA A 155 -40.63 -27.91 -14.93
N LYS A 156 -40.63 -27.19 -13.82
CA LYS A 156 -41.45 -25.98 -13.63
C LYS A 156 -41.12 -24.99 -14.76
N ASP A 157 -42.17 -24.54 -15.46
CA ASP A 157 -42.02 -23.51 -16.50
C ASP A 157 -41.42 -22.26 -15.84
N PRO A 158 -40.32 -21.68 -16.35
CA PRO A 158 -39.74 -20.47 -15.82
C PRO A 158 -40.70 -19.27 -15.76
N TYR A 159 -41.78 -19.31 -16.53
CA TYR A 159 -42.84 -18.28 -16.51
C TYR A 159 -43.96 -18.53 -15.52
N ASP A 160 -43.94 -19.63 -14.78
CA ASP A 160 -44.95 -20.04 -13.82
C ASP A 160 -44.80 -19.38 -12.43
N LEU A 161 -43.89 -18.45 -12.29
CA LEU A 161 -43.54 -17.83 -11.01
C LEU A 161 -43.84 -16.33 -11.03
N GLY A 162 -44.59 -15.83 -10.04
CA GLY A 162 -44.75 -14.42 -9.77
C GLY A 162 -46.04 -13.79 -10.29
N VAL A 163 -45.95 -12.67 -11.00
CA VAL A 163 -47.11 -11.85 -11.44
C VAL A 163 -48.13 -12.63 -12.29
N PHE A 164 -47.72 -13.73 -12.90
CA PHE A 164 -48.54 -14.61 -13.72
C PHE A 164 -49.00 -15.89 -13.00
N LEU A 165 -48.99 -15.93 -11.68
CA LEU A 165 -49.43 -17.08 -10.86
C LEU A 165 -50.86 -17.55 -11.10
N THR A 166 -51.70 -16.70 -11.64
CA THR A 166 -53.12 -16.99 -11.94
C THR A 166 -53.33 -17.68 -13.30
N LEU A 167 -52.27 -17.74 -14.13
CA LEU A 167 -52.32 -18.37 -15.44
C LEU A 167 -51.63 -19.74 -15.40
N SER A 168 -52.24 -20.72 -16.06
CA SER A 168 -51.60 -22.01 -16.26
C SER A 168 -50.37 -21.88 -17.17
N PRO A 169 -49.33 -22.74 -17.04
CA PRO A 169 -48.16 -22.68 -17.89
C PRO A 169 -48.49 -22.76 -19.37
N THR A 170 -49.52 -23.49 -19.76
CA THR A 170 -50.02 -23.61 -21.14
C THR A 170 -50.65 -22.30 -21.63
N GLU A 171 -51.40 -21.61 -20.80
CA GLU A 171 -51.99 -20.30 -21.16
C GLU A 171 -50.90 -19.22 -21.24
N LEU A 172 -49.93 -19.27 -20.35
CA LEU A 172 -48.80 -18.33 -20.34
C LEU A 172 -47.97 -18.48 -21.65
N ARG A 173 -47.67 -19.72 -22.05
CA ARG A 173 -47.02 -20.01 -23.32
C ARG A 173 -47.86 -19.59 -24.51
N ALA A 174 -49.17 -19.85 -24.48
CA ALA A 174 -50.09 -19.45 -25.55
C ALA A 174 -50.18 -17.93 -25.66
N ARG A 175 -50.13 -17.19 -24.56
CA ARG A 175 -50.08 -15.72 -24.56
C ARG A 175 -48.74 -15.20 -25.07
N SER A 176 -47.62 -15.77 -24.61
CA SER A 176 -46.31 -15.33 -25.06
C SER A 176 -46.09 -15.55 -26.56
N LEU A 177 -46.64 -16.62 -27.14
CA LEU A 177 -46.64 -16.88 -28.58
C LEU A 177 -47.59 -15.95 -29.38
N LYS A 178 -48.64 -15.45 -28.76
CA LYS A 178 -49.58 -14.47 -29.37
C LYS A 178 -49.08 -13.04 -29.29
N LEU A 179 -48.11 -12.74 -28.39
CA LEU A 179 -47.50 -11.43 -28.29
C LEU A 179 -46.54 -11.23 -29.51
N SER A 180 -47.14 -10.87 -30.63
CA SER A 180 -46.41 -10.48 -31.83
C SER A 180 -45.59 -9.20 -31.55
N ALA A 181 -44.41 -9.15 -32.18
CA ALA A 181 -43.53 -7.98 -32.14
C ALA A 181 -44.24 -6.65 -32.52
N HIS A 182 -45.34 -6.72 -33.21
CA HIS A 182 -46.07 -5.56 -33.74
C HIS A 182 -47.32 -5.16 -32.95
N GLN A 183 -47.61 -5.83 -31.82
CA GLN A 183 -48.84 -5.61 -31.06
C GLN A 183 -48.68 -4.65 -29.86
N THR A 184 -47.48 -4.22 -29.54
CA THR A 184 -47.29 -3.26 -28.47
C THR A 184 -46.86 -1.90 -29.01
N ALA A 185 -47.41 -0.83 -28.42
CA ALA A 185 -47.09 0.55 -28.79
C ALA A 185 -45.63 0.95 -28.49
N TRP A 186 -44.88 0.06 -27.87
CA TRP A 186 -43.56 0.32 -27.32
C TRP A 186 -42.40 -0.28 -28.14
N ILE A 187 -42.69 -1.16 -29.10
CA ILE A 187 -41.67 -1.79 -29.92
C ILE A 187 -40.95 -0.80 -30.84
N GLY A 188 -39.62 -0.92 -30.89
CA GLY A 188 -38.77 -0.04 -31.67
C GLY A 188 -38.52 1.33 -31.02
N ARG A 189 -39.09 1.60 -29.86
CA ARG A 189 -38.85 2.81 -29.10
C ARG A 189 -37.70 2.61 -28.12
N THR A 190 -36.61 3.31 -28.35
CA THR A 190 -35.41 3.31 -27.49
C THR A 190 -35.39 4.49 -26.52
N ASP A 191 -36.44 5.35 -26.59
CA ASP A 191 -36.54 6.60 -25.85
C ASP A 191 -37.46 6.50 -24.63
N VAL A 192 -38.06 5.34 -24.36
CA VAL A 192 -38.98 5.10 -23.26
C VAL A 192 -38.76 3.74 -22.62
N ILE A 193 -39.00 3.66 -21.33
CA ILE A 193 -39.13 2.41 -20.58
C ILE A 193 -40.64 2.08 -20.59
N PRO A 194 -41.07 0.95 -21.18
CA PRO A 194 -42.48 0.59 -21.17
C PRO A 194 -42.95 0.30 -19.74
N PRO A 195 -44.25 0.57 -19.43
CA PRO A 195 -44.77 0.34 -18.09
C PRO A 195 -44.86 -1.16 -17.77
N GLU A 196 -44.77 -1.52 -16.49
CA GLU A 196 -44.96 -2.89 -16.00
C GLU A 196 -46.34 -3.49 -16.36
N SER A 197 -47.33 -2.64 -16.60
CA SER A 197 -48.68 -3.05 -17.02
C SER A 197 -48.74 -3.55 -18.47
N ASP A 198 -47.68 -3.33 -19.28
CA ASP A 198 -47.57 -3.91 -20.62
C ASP A 198 -47.16 -5.39 -20.51
N GLU A 199 -48.02 -6.26 -21.06
CA GLU A 199 -47.88 -7.71 -20.89
C GLU A 199 -46.53 -8.26 -21.38
N ARG A 200 -45.95 -7.70 -22.44
CA ARG A 200 -44.64 -8.08 -22.96
C ARG A 200 -43.51 -7.61 -22.03
N THR A 201 -43.62 -6.42 -21.50
CA THR A 201 -42.66 -5.87 -20.56
C THR A 201 -42.62 -6.71 -19.29
N ALA A 202 -43.80 -7.03 -18.73
CA ALA A 202 -43.90 -7.90 -17.57
C ALA A 202 -43.29 -9.30 -17.78
N LEU A 203 -43.40 -9.89 -18.98
CA LEU A 203 -42.77 -11.14 -19.33
C LEU A 203 -41.24 -11.02 -19.42
N ILE A 204 -40.72 -9.93 -19.98
CA ILE A 204 -39.27 -9.66 -20.06
C ILE A 204 -38.73 -9.48 -18.67
N ASP A 205 -39.37 -8.68 -17.83
CA ASP A 205 -38.93 -8.43 -16.45
C ASP A 205 -38.86 -9.71 -15.63
N ARG A 206 -39.86 -10.57 -15.82
CA ARG A 206 -39.88 -11.88 -15.19
C ARG A 206 -38.73 -12.76 -15.66
N GLY A 207 -38.39 -12.73 -16.95
CA GLY A 207 -37.23 -13.42 -17.50
C GLY A 207 -35.92 -12.90 -16.91
N LEU A 208 -35.77 -11.58 -16.77
CA LEU A 208 -34.58 -10.96 -16.18
C LEU A 208 -34.39 -11.34 -14.72
N GLU A 209 -35.48 -11.40 -13.94
CA GLU A 209 -35.46 -11.84 -12.53
C GLU A 209 -35.11 -13.33 -12.40
N LEU A 210 -35.71 -14.19 -13.21
CA LEU A 210 -35.47 -15.62 -13.20
C LEU A 210 -34.04 -16.01 -13.56
N HIS A 211 -33.43 -15.28 -14.51
CA HIS A 211 -32.03 -15.50 -14.88
C HIS A 211 -31.04 -14.78 -13.97
N GLY A 212 -31.51 -14.13 -12.91
CA GLY A 212 -30.67 -13.43 -11.93
C GLY A 212 -29.93 -12.21 -12.50
N LEU A 213 -30.40 -11.66 -13.62
CA LEU A 213 -29.80 -10.49 -14.28
C LEU A 213 -30.18 -9.19 -13.56
N LEU A 214 -31.42 -9.10 -13.07
CA LEU A 214 -31.93 -7.97 -12.28
C LEU A 214 -32.77 -8.49 -11.12
N THR A 215 -32.75 -7.79 -10.01
CA THR A 215 -33.61 -8.07 -8.85
C THR A 215 -34.95 -7.35 -9.01
N ARG A 216 -36.00 -7.85 -8.33
CA ARG A 216 -37.31 -7.21 -8.31
C ARG A 216 -37.26 -5.73 -7.88
N ALA A 217 -36.39 -5.44 -6.91
CA ALA A 217 -36.23 -4.06 -6.44
C ALA A 217 -35.58 -3.13 -7.48
N GLU A 218 -34.69 -3.66 -8.32
CA GLU A 218 -34.10 -2.90 -9.44
C GLU A 218 -35.10 -2.68 -10.56
N LEU A 219 -35.88 -3.71 -10.91
CA LEU A 219 -36.96 -3.60 -11.91
C LEU A 219 -37.98 -2.57 -11.50
N THR A 220 -38.44 -2.59 -10.25
CA THR A 220 -39.38 -1.58 -9.71
C THR A 220 -38.81 -0.17 -9.86
N LYS A 221 -37.54 0.05 -9.54
CA LYS A 221 -36.87 1.36 -9.72
C LYS A 221 -36.81 1.79 -11.18
N ILE A 222 -36.58 0.84 -12.10
CA ILE A 222 -36.54 1.11 -13.55
C ILE A 222 -37.89 1.59 -14.01
N HIS A 223 -38.99 0.92 -13.60
CA HIS A 223 -40.35 1.31 -13.97
C HIS A 223 -40.78 2.62 -13.32
N GLU A 224 -40.44 2.88 -12.05
CA GLU A 224 -40.69 4.17 -11.40
C GLU A 224 -40.04 5.34 -12.19
N VAL A 225 -38.79 5.13 -12.69
CA VAL A 225 -38.14 6.14 -13.54
C VAL A 225 -38.84 6.26 -14.90
N GLY A 226 -39.24 5.14 -15.50
CA GLY A 226 -39.99 5.08 -16.76
C GLY A 226 -41.32 5.82 -16.66
N ASP A 227 -42.09 5.54 -15.63
CA ASP A 227 -43.39 6.19 -15.35
C ASP A 227 -43.25 7.68 -15.05
N ALA A 228 -42.24 8.06 -14.31
CA ALA A 228 -41.93 9.46 -14.06
C ALA A 228 -41.61 10.19 -15.38
N TRP A 229 -40.86 9.55 -16.26
CA TRP A 229 -40.50 10.10 -17.57
C TRP A 229 -41.72 10.21 -18.50
N LEU A 230 -42.57 9.18 -18.56
CA LEU A 230 -43.83 9.19 -19.34
C LEU A 230 -44.77 10.29 -18.89
N ARG A 231 -44.94 10.50 -17.58
CA ARG A 231 -45.75 11.61 -17.03
C ARG A 231 -45.23 12.98 -17.48
N HIS A 232 -43.91 13.16 -17.57
CA HIS A 232 -43.33 14.41 -18.08
C HIS A 232 -43.53 14.57 -19.59
N LYS A 233 -43.47 13.47 -20.37
CA LYS A 233 -43.69 13.50 -21.82
C LYS A 233 -45.15 13.81 -22.19
N ASP A 234 -46.08 13.22 -21.47
CA ASP A 234 -47.50 13.49 -21.67
C ASP A 234 -47.92 14.89 -21.18
N ALA A 235 -47.25 15.42 -20.16
CA ALA A 235 -47.47 16.78 -19.69
C ALA A 235 -47.19 17.83 -20.79
N ALA A 236 -46.19 17.59 -21.65
CA ALA A 236 -45.92 18.49 -22.78
C ALA A 236 -47.01 18.44 -23.86
N ARG A 237 -47.57 17.25 -24.14
CA ARG A 237 -48.71 17.10 -25.04
C ARG A 237 -50.01 17.72 -24.48
N LEU A 238 -50.24 17.51 -23.20
CA LEU A 238 -51.38 18.12 -22.48
C LEU A 238 -51.24 19.63 -22.48
N ALA A 239 -50.07 20.18 -22.17
CA ALA A 239 -49.79 21.60 -22.22
C ALA A 239 -50.04 22.21 -23.62
N ALA A 240 -49.61 21.50 -24.69
CA ALA A 240 -49.89 21.92 -26.07
C ALA A 240 -51.37 21.90 -26.42
N SER A 241 -52.18 20.96 -25.89
CA SER A 241 -53.62 20.91 -26.09
C SER A 241 -54.37 22.02 -25.32
N ILE A 242 -53.90 22.35 -24.12
CA ILE A 242 -54.43 23.45 -23.29
C ILE A 242 -54.02 24.81 -23.88
N ALA A 243 -52.80 24.91 -24.45
CA ALA A 243 -52.31 26.14 -25.10
C ALA A 243 -53.20 26.62 -26.26
N LYS A 244 -53.89 25.69 -26.91
CA LYS A 244 -54.90 26.06 -27.93
C LYS A 244 -56.15 26.70 -27.35
N ARG A 245 -56.38 26.59 -26.01
CA ARG A 245 -57.58 27.13 -25.34
C ARG A 245 -57.30 28.41 -24.56
N ASN A 246 -56.17 28.55 -23.94
CA ASN A 246 -55.78 29.75 -23.19
C ASN A 246 -54.28 29.87 -23.01
N VAL A 247 -53.61 30.65 -23.84
CA VAL A 247 -52.14 30.79 -23.91
C VAL A 247 -51.54 31.37 -22.63
N GLU A 248 -52.21 32.33 -21.99
CA GLU A 248 -51.70 32.98 -20.77
C GLU A 248 -51.74 32.05 -19.57
N GLU A 249 -52.78 31.23 -19.43
CA GLU A 249 -52.94 30.28 -18.34
C GLU A 249 -51.92 29.15 -18.44
N VAL A 250 -51.66 28.65 -19.65
CA VAL A 250 -50.64 27.63 -19.91
C VAL A 250 -49.24 28.16 -19.63
N LEU A 251 -48.90 29.37 -20.03
CA LEU A 251 -47.62 30.00 -19.73
C LEU A 251 -47.44 30.25 -18.24
N ALA A 252 -48.48 30.59 -17.50
CA ALA A 252 -48.42 30.73 -16.05
C ALA A 252 -48.19 29.38 -15.36
N GLN A 253 -48.89 28.32 -15.78
CA GLN A 253 -48.71 26.97 -15.26
C GLN A 253 -47.31 26.42 -15.57
N GLU A 254 -46.78 26.66 -16.78
CA GLU A 254 -45.42 26.26 -17.15
C GLU A 254 -44.36 26.98 -16.30
N ARG A 255 -44.52 28.27 -16.02
CA ARG A 255 -43.62 29.03 -15.13
C ARG A 255 -43.60 28.42 -13.72
N ILE A 256 -44.79 28.10 -13.17
CA ILE A 256 -44.94 27.48 -11.86
C ILE A 256 -44.26 26.07 -11.87
N ALA A 257 -44.54 25.25 -12.89
CA ALA A 257 -43.96 23.92 -13.03
C ALA A 257 -42.42 23.98 -13.13
N ARG A 258 -41.86 24.93 -13.90
CA ARG A 258 -40.42 25.16 -13.99
C ARG A 258 -39.81 25.61 -12.66
N GLN A 259 -40.51 26.48 -11.92
CA GLN A 259 -40.07 26.92 -10.59
C GLN A 259 -40.06 25.76 -9.60
N LEU A 260 -41.11 24.95 -9.55
CA LEU A 260 -41.20 23.75 -8.70
C LEU A 260 -40.15 22.71 -9.07
N ALA A 261 -39.93 22.46 -10.37
CA ALA A 261 -38.88 21.56 -10.83
C ALA A 261 -37.45 22.05 -10.45
N LYS A 262 -37.22 23.37 -10.55
CA LYS A 262 -35.95 23.99 -10.12
C LYS A 262 -35.79 23.91 -8.61
N GLN A 263 -36.87 24.08 -7.85
CA GLN A 263 -36.84 23.96 -6.40
C GLN A 263 -36.58 22.53 -5.96
N ARG A 264 -37.28 21.53 -6.53
CA ARG A 264 -37.00 20.09 -6.29
C ARG A 264 -35.58 19.70 -6.59
N LYS A 265 -35.03 20.10 -7.75
CA LYS A 265 -33.61 19.85 -8.09
C LYS A 265 -32.66 20.49 -7.09
N LYS A 266 -33.00 21.68 -6.56
CA LYS A 266 -32.19 22.36 -5.54
C LYS A 266 -32.23 21.61 -4.20
N GLU A 267 -33.41 21.15 -3.80
CA GLU A 267 -33.62 20.37 -2.57
C GLU A 267 -32.95 19.00 -2.65
N GLU A 268 -33.11 18.29 -3.77
CA GLU A 268 -32.40 17.00 -4.00
C GLU A 268 -30.90 17.19 -4.01
N ALA A 269 -30.37 18.24 -4.64
CA ALA A 269 -28.96 18.54 -4.64
C ALA A 269 -28.45 18.88 -3.23
N ALA A 270 -29.26 19.61 -2.43
CA ALA A 270 -28.94 19.90 -1.03
C ALA A 270 -28.96 18.63 -0.18
N ALA A 271 -29.95 17.75 -0.34
CA ALA A 271 -30.05 16.48 0.36
C ALA A 271 -28.87 15.54 0.01
N ARG A 272 -28.51 15.45 -1.27
CA ARG A 272 -27.32 14.68 -1.72
C ARG A 272 -26.03 15.24 -1.11
N ARG A 273 -25.90 16.58 -1.03
CA ARG A 273 -24.73 17.21 -0.39
C ARG A 273 -24.71 16.91 1.11
N ALA A 274 -25.83 17.03 1.80
CA ALA A 274 -25.94 16.75 3.22
C ALA A 274 -25.57 15.28 3.52
N LYS A 275 -26.16 14.33 2.78
CA LYS A 275 -25.84 12.90 2.89
C LYS A 275 -24.35 12.62 2.62
N ARG A 276 -23.78 13.24 1.58
CA ARG A 276 -22.35 13.09 1.26
C ARG A 276 -21.45 13.64 2.38
N VAL A 277 -21.82 14.77 2.99
CA VAL A 277 -21.09 15.34 4.13
C VAL A 277 -21.16 14.40 5.33
N GLU A 278 -22.34 13.85 5.61
CA GLU A 278 -22.53 12.88 6.69
C GLU A 278 -21.75 11.58 6.46
N ASP A 279 -21.80 11.01 5.25
CA ASP A 279 -21.05 9.81 4.88
C ASP A 279 -19.54 10.06 4.96
N VAL A 280 -19.04 11.21 4.52
CA VAL A 280 -17.63 11.60 4.65
C VAL A 280 -17.27 11.77 6.13
N ALA A 281 -18.13 12.40 6.94
CA ALA A 281 -17.90 12.57 8.37
C ALA A 281 -17.88 11.22 9.12
N ARG A 282 -18.80 10.31 8.77
CA ARG A 282 -18.84 8.94 9.31
C ARG A 282 -17.59 8.18 8.90
N ASN A 283 -17.26 8.13 7.62
CA ASN A 283 -16.05 7.45 7.14
C ASN A 283 -14.77 8.04 7.76
N LYS A 284 -14.75 9.34 8.01
CA LYS A 284 -13.61 10.00 8.68
C LYS A 284 -13.49 9.60 10.14
N ARG A 285 -14.57 9.25 10.82
CA ARG A 285 -14.57 8.80 12.23
C ARG A 285 -14.35 7.29 12.36
N GLU A 286 -14.83 6.50 11.41
CA GLU A 286 -14.92 5.04 11.53
C GLU A 286 -13.96 4.28 10.61
N ASP A 287 -13.31 4.97 9.65
CA ASP A 287 -12.55 4.31 8.63
C ASP A 287 -11.24 5.02 8.25
N VAL A 288 -10.33 4.23 7.66
CA VAL A 288 -9.07 4.69 7.10
C VAL A 288 -9.00 4.27 5.63
N VAL A 289 -9.32 5.19 4.73
CA VAL A 289 -9.33 4.95 3.28
C VAL A 289 -8.02 5.36 2.59
N PHE A 290 -7.21 6.20 3.24
CA PHE A 290 -5.95 6.71 2.69
C PHE A 290 -4.90 6.92 3.79
N LEU A 291 -3.70 6.39 3.58
CA LEU A 291 -2.55 6.49 4.47
C LEU A 291 -1.29 7.04 3.80
N GLY A 292 -1.44 7.60 2.60
CA GLY A 292 -0.32 8.18 1.85
C GLY A 292 -0.15 7.57 0.46
N ARG A 293 0.63 8.28 -0.37
CA ARG A 293 0.94 7.86 -1.74
C ARG A 293 1.81 6.58 -1.71
N GLY A 294 1.54 5.65 -2.62
CA GLY A 294 2.31 4.41 -2.78
C GLY A 294 2.04 3.31 -1.74
N VAL A 295 1.42 3.64 -0.59
CA VAL A 295 1.17 2.69 0.51
C VAL A 295 -0.31 2.34 0.72
N SER A 296 -1.23 3.13 0.18
CA SER A 296 -2.68 2.96 0.42
C SER A 296 -3.32 1.83 -0.40
N ARG A 297 -2.58 1.18 -1.29
CA ARG A 297 -3.11 0.06 -2.08
C ARG A 297 -3.49 -1.11 -1.18
N GLY A 298 -4.74 -1.55 -1.28
CA GLY A 298 -5.29 -2.67 -0.50
C GLY A 298 -6.08 -2.26 0.73
N LEU A 299 -6.15 -0.96 1.11
CA LEU A 299 -6.96 -0.51 2.26
C LEU A 299 -8.46 -0.76 2.10
N ALA A 300 -8.96 -0.90 0.87
CA ALA A 300 -10.35 -1.25 0.60
C ALA A 300 -10.67 -2.73 0.83
N ASP A 301 -9.68 -3.62 0.75
CA ASP A 301 -9.88 -5.05 0.96
C ASP A 301 -9.74 -5.41 2.45
N ARG A 302 -10.86 -5.77 3.06
CA ARG A 302 -11.01 -6.06 4.50
C ARG A 302 -11.27 -7.54 4.79
N ARG A 303 -11.12 -8.40 3.79
CA ARG A 303 -11.35 -9.83 3.94
C ARG A 303 -10.16 -10.47 4.63
N SER A 304 -10.30 -10.73 5.93
CA SER A 304 -9.35 -11.51 6.73
C SER A 304 -9.73 -12.99 6.71
N HIS A 305 -8.74 -13.86 6.77
CA HIS A 305 -8.94 -15.29 6.92
C HIS A 305 -9.12 -15.63 8.41
N VAL A 306 -10.36 -15.51 8.89
CA VAL A 306 -10.71 -15.64 10.31
C VAL A 306 -10.27 -16.98 10.89
N GLU A 307 -10.58 -18.08 10.23
CA GLU A 307 -10.19 -19.44 10.65
C GLU A 307 -8.68 -19.60 10.84
N GLN A 308 -7.88 -18.97 9.95
CA GLN A 308 -6.43 -19.01 10.06
C GLN A 308 -5.92 -18.17 11.24
N LEU A 309 -6.53 -17.01 11.48
CA LEU A 309 -6.20 -16.19 12.64
C LEU A 309 -6.52 -16.91 13.94
N GLU A 310 -7.67 -17.52 14.05
CA GLU A 310 -8.09 -18.32 15.21
C GLU A 310 -7.17 -19.53 15.44
N LYS A 311 -6.83 -20.28 14.38
CA LYS A 311 -5.87 -21.40 14.45
C LYS A 311 -4.51 -20.97 14.98
N LEU A 312 -4.06 -19.75 14.67
CA LEU A 312 -2.80 -19.21 15.16
C LEU A 312 -2.95 -18.50 16.53
N GLY A 313 -4.14 -18.46 17.11
CA GLY A 313 -4.43 -17.72 18.34
C GLY A 313 -4.22 -16.21 18.21
N LEU A 314 -4.40 -15.67 16.99
CA LEU A 314 -4.23 -14.25 16.69
C LEU A 314 -5.54 -13.48 16.87
N PRO A 315 -5.49 -12.20 17.24
CA PRO A 315 -6.68 -11.35 17.30
C PRO A 315 -7.38 -11.27 15.94
N VAL A 316 -8.69 -11.50 15.90
CA VAL A 316 -9.49 -11.35 14.67
C VAL A 316 -9.76 -9.88 14.43
N LEU A 317 -9.08 -9.30 13.46
CA LEU A 317 -9.19 -7.90 13.05
C LEU A 317 -9.47 -7.85 11.56
N CYS A 318 -10.60 -7.25 11.18
CA CYS A 318 -11.05 -7.18 9.79
C CYS A 318 -10.99 -5.75 9.22
N SER A 319 -11.07 -4.76 10.09
CA SER A 319 -11.17 -3.35 9.69
C SER A 319 -10.16 -2.46 10.42
N PRO A 320 -9.89 -1.24 9.91
CA PRO A 320 -9.11 -0.25 10.63
C PRO A 320 -9.69 0.11 12.00
N ALA A 321 -11.02 0.08 12.15
CA ALA A 321 -11.70 0.31 13.41
C ALA A 321 -11.36 -0.76 14.46
N ASP A 322 -11.29 -2.04 14.03
CA ASP A 322 -10.90 -3.13 14.91
C ASP A 322 -9.45 -2.96 15.38
N VAL A 323 -8.55 -2.54 14.49
CA VAL A 323 -7.15 -2.24 14.85
C VAL A 323 -7.08 -1.10 15.86
N ALA A 324 -7.81 -0.01 15.65
CA ALA A 324 -7.82 1.12 16.57
C ALA A 324 -8.34 0.71 17.95
N ARG A 325 -9.42 -0.06 17.99
CA ARG A 325 -10.02 -0.60 19.22
C ARG A 325 -9.05 -1.52 19.96
N ALA A 326 -8.39 -2.43 19.25
CA ALA A 326 -7.42 -3.36 19.81
C ALA A 326 -6.19 -2.63 20.39
N LEU A 327 -5.73 -1.56 19.74
CA LEU A 327 -4.64 -0.72 20.21
C LEU A 327 -5.05 0.27 21.33
N GLY A 328 -6.35 0.38 21.63
CA GLY A 328 -6.87 1.34 22.62
C GLY A 328 -6.71 2.81 22.20
N ILE A 329 -6.78 3.09 20.89
CA ILE A 329 -6.61 4.43 20.33
C ILE A 329 -7.77 4.83 19.41
N GLU A 330 -7.97 6.12 19.20
CA GLU A 330 -8.93 6.60 18.22
C GLU A 330 -8.46 6.36 16.78
N ILE A 331 -9.41 6.24 15.84
CA ILE A 331 -9.12 6.17 14.39
C ILE A 331 -8.27 7.34 13.90
N LYS A 332 -8.50 8.54 14.46
CA LYS A 332 -7.71 9.73 14.14
C LYS A 332 -6.23 9.52 14.51
N THR A 333 -5.96 8.98 15.68
CA THR A 333 -4.61 8.66 16.16
C THR A 333 -3.99 7.54 15.33
N LEU A 334 -4.75 6.47 15.03
CA LEU A 334 -4.27 5.40 14.15
C LEU A 334 -3.86 5.93 12.79
N ARG A 335 -4.70 6.79 12.19
CA ARG A 335 -4.40 7.43 10.90
C ARG A 335 -3.14 8.30 11.00
N PHE A 336 -2.98 9.08 12.06
CA PHE A 336 -1.80 9.91 12.28
C PHE A 336 -0.52 9.07 12.40
N LEU A 337 -0.53 8.01 13.20
CA LEU A 337 0.62 7.12 13.40
C LEU A 337 1.00 6.32 12.14
N ALA A 338 0.01 5.88 11.37
CA ALA A 338 0.23 5.08 10.16
C ALA A 338 0.42 5.92 8.88
N PHE A 339 0.22 7.25 8.93
CA PHE A 339 0.29 8.11 7.76
C PHE A 339 1.71 8.19 7.19
N HIS A 340 1.82 7.99 5.88
CA HIS A 340 3.06 8.13 5.12
C HIS A 340 3.00 9.35 4.20
N ALA A 341 3.99 10.22 4.31
CA ALA A 341 4.28 11.29 3.36
C ALA A 341 5.78 11.37 3.12
N ASP A 342 6.17 11.75 1.90
CA ASP A 342 7.58 11.93 1.54
C ASP A 342 8.21 13.08 2.35
N ALA A 343 7.45 14.14 2.60
CA ALA A 343 7.81 15.23 3.51
C ALA A 343 6.73 15.37 4.59
N GLN A 344 7.11 15.35 5.85
CA GLN A 344 6.18 15.48 6.98
C GLN A 344 6.74 16.39 8.07
N ARG A 345 5.86 17.12 8.76
CA ARG A 345 6.25 18.02 9.86
C ARG A 345 6.58 17.29 11.16
N HIS A 346 6.02 16.10 11.35
CA HIS A 346 6.17 15.33 12.59
C HIS A 346 6.81 13.98 12.27
N SER A 347 7.91 13.66 12.92
CA SER A 347 8.47 12.32 12.94
C SER A 347 7.92 11.54 14.13
N HIS A 348 7.53 10.29 13.91
CA HIS A 348 7.12 9.37 14.98
C HIS A 348 8.31 8.65 15.64
N TYR A 349 9.53 8.92 15.17
CA TYR A 349 10.76 8.37 15.69
C TYR A 349 11.71 9.46 16.16
N VAL A 350 12.48 9.14 17.17
CA VAL A 350 13.66 9.90 17.60
C VAL A 350 14.88 9.19 17.04
N GLN A 351 15.73 9.92 16.33
CA GLN A 351 16.97 9.39 15.78
C GLN A 351 18.16 9.78 16.65
N PHE A 352 19.05 8.85 16.89
CA PHE A 352 20.32 9.08 17.58
C PHE A 352 21.41 8.16 17.03
N GLU A 353 22.65 8.55 17.21
CA GLU A 353 23.80 7.83 16.68
C GLU A 353 24.59 7.19 17.84
N VAL A 354 24.95 5.92 17.64
CA VAL A 354 25.77 5.15 18.59
C VAL A 354 27.04 4.71 17.87
N PRO A 355 28.24 4.94 18.48
CA PRO A 355 29.50 4.51 17.87
C PRO A 355 29.56 2.98 17.73
N LYS A 356 30.04 2.49 16.59
CA LYS A 356 30.31 1.07 16.36
C LYS A 356 31.70 0.70 16.89
N ARG A 357 31.87 -0.52 17.41
CA ARG A 357 33.18 -1.03 17.83
C ARG A 357 34.18 -1.14 16.68
N SER A 358 33.69 -1.32 15.46
CA SER A 358 34.51 -1.39 14.23
C SER A 358 34.80 -0.04 13.59
N GLY A 359 34.49 1.06 14.25
CA GLY A 359 34.54 2.42 13.69
C GLY A 359 33.24 2.82 12.98
N GLY A 360 33.01 4.13 12.85
CA GLY A 360 31.78 4.70 12.30
C GLY A 360 30.63 4.73 13.30
N VAL A 361 29.43 5.13 12.82
CA VAL A 361 28.25 5.29 13.66
C VAL A 361 27.13 4.35 13.21
N ARG A 362 26.33 3.91 14.17
CA ARG A 362 25.06 3.22 13.95
C ARG A 362 23.93 4.18 14.23
N ARG A 363 23.11 4.46 13.24
CA ARG A 363 21.94 5.31 13.37
C ARG A 363 20.77 4.47 13.89
N LEU A 364 20.26 4.83 15.08
CA LEU A 364 19.13 4.18 15.71
C LEU A 364 17.90 5.08 15.58
N SER A 365 16.73 4.46 15.43
CA SER A 365 15.43 5.13 15.31
C SER A 365 14.48 4.53 16.34
N ALA A 366 14.33 5.18 17.48
CA ALA A 366 13.43 4.75 18.55
C ALA A 366 12.03 5.34 18.32
N PRO A 367 10.96 4.55 18.36
CA PRO A 367 9.59 5.04 18.23
C PRO A 367 9.22 5.90 19.43
N LYS A 368 8.49 7.00 19.19
CA LYS A 368 7.90 7.83 20.24
C LYS A 368 6.86 7.05 21.05
N PRO A 369 6.51 7.45 22.27
CA PRO A 369 5.73 6.65 23.22
C PRO A 369 4.42 6.05 22.66
N GLU A 370 3.64 6.83 21.92
CA GLU A 370 2.38 6.35 21.34
C GLU A 370 2.59 5.26 20.28
N LEU A 371 3.56 5.47 19.38
CA LEU A 371 3.91 4.45 18.38
C LEU A 371 4.56 3.24 19.05
N ALA A 372 5.38 3.45 20.08
CA ALA A 372 6.01 2.38 20.85
C ALA A 372 4.96 1.47 21.52
N LYS A 373 3.89 2.04 22.09
CA LYS A 373 2.76 1.28 22.65
C LYS A 373 2.07 0.42 21.58
N ALA A 374 1.78 1.03 20.42
CA ALA A 374 1.16 0.29 19.32
C ALA A 374 2.06 -0.85 18.81
N GLN A 375 3.36 -0.60 18.67
CA GLN A 375 4.33 -1.62 18.27
C GLN A 375 4.48 -2.73 19.31
N ARG A 376 4.47 -2.41 20.59
CA ARG A 376 4.52 -3.40 21.68
C ARG A 376 3.29 -4.31 21.64
N TRP A 377 2.11 -3.73 21.47
CA TRP A 377 0.89 -4.51 21.32
C TRP A 377 0.96 -5.49 20.11
N ILE A 378 1.45 -4.99 18.95
CA ILE A 378 1.64 -5.83 17.75
C ILE A 378 2.65 -6.95 18.02
N LEU A 379 3.73 -6.66 18.75
CA LEU A 379 4.73 -7.65 19.12
C LEU A 379 4.10 -8.77 19.96
N GLU A 380 3.48 -8.42 21.08
CA GLU A 380 2.97 -9.36 22.09
C GLU A 380 1.76 -10.16 21.60
N HIS A 381 0.84 -9.51 20.87
CA HIS A 381 -0.42 -10.14 20.49
C HIS A 381 -0.40 -10.80 19.09
N VAL A 382 0.56 -10.42 18.24
CA VAL A 382 0.62 -10.91 16.87
C VAL A 382 1.95 -11.61 16.57
N LEU A 383 3.08 -10.89 16.69
CA LEU A 383 4.34 -11.39 16.16
C LEU A 383 4.94 -12.55 16.98
N GLU A 384 4.85 -12.49 18.30
CA GLU A 384 5.37 -13.55 19.21
C GLU A 384 4.59 -14.87 19.12
N LYS A 385 3.38 -14.84 18.56
CA LYS A 385 2.57 -16.04 18.33
C LYS A 385 2.88 -16.73 17.00
N LEU A 386 3.58 -16.05 16.10
CA LEU A 386 3.93 -16.61 14.80
C LEU A 386 5.15 -17.52 14.90
N PRO A 387 5.13 -18.68 14.22
CA PRO A 387 6.24 -19.64 14.28
C PRO A 387 7.50 -19.10 13.62
N VAL A 388 8.62 -19.24 14.32
CA VAL A 388 9.96 -18.87 13.84
C VAL A 388 10.76 -20.13 13.56
N GLU A 389 11.57 -20.13 12.50
CA GLU A 389 12.40 -21.27 12.12
C GLU A 389 13.35 -21.70 13.27
N HIS A 390 13.55 -22.99 13.41
CA HIS A 390 14.36 -23.54 14.50
C HIS A 390 15.83 -23.14 14.44
N VAL A 391 16.31 -22.80 13.27
CA VAL A 391 17.69 -22.36 13.03
C VAL A 391 17.95 -20.88 13.36
N ALA A 392 16.90 -20.09 13.60
CA ALA A 392 17.02 -18.70 14.00
C ALA A 392 17.14 -18.61 15.53
N HIS A 393 18.26 -18.13 16.03
CA HIS A 393 18.53 -18.02 17.46
C HIS A 393 18.49 -16.59 18.01
N GLY A 394 18.71 -15.59 17.17
CA GLY A 394 18.63 -14.18 17.58
C GLY A 394 17.19 -13.72 17.79
N PHE A 395 16.95 -13.01 18.89
CA PHE A 395 15.65 -12.37 19.19
C PHE A 395 14.46 -13.35 19.38
N VAL A 396 14.74 -14.57 19.72
CA VAL A 396 13.72 -15.61 19.97
C VAL A 396 13.73 -15.96 21.45
N LYS A 397 12.56 -16.07 22.05
CA LYS A 397 12.40 -16.48 23.44
C LYS A 397 13.08 -17.86 23.66
N ASP A 398 13.73 -18.02 24.80
CA ASP A 398 14.44 -19.24 25.21
C ASP A 398 15.63 -19.63 24.29
N ARG A 399 16.05 -18.76 23.36
CA ARG A 399 17.25 -18.91 22.54
C ARG A 399 18.27 -17.81 22.87
N SER A 400 19.54 -18.15 22.71
CA SER A 400 20.65 -17.27 23.08
C SER A 400 21.86 -17.50 22.16
N THR A 401 22.92 -16.73 22.35
CA THR A 401 24.22 -16.96 21.71
C THR A 401 24.77 -18.35 22.03
N VAL A 402 24.49 -18.90 23.21
CA VAL A 402 24.87 -20.27 23.62
C VAL A 402 24.12 -21.32 22.80
N THR A 403 22.80 -21.18 22.65
CA THR A 403 22.01 -22.11 21.83
C THR A 403 22.39 -22.03 20.36
N ASN A 404 22.81 -20.85 19.87
CA ASN A 404 23.34 -20.65 18.52
C ASN A 404 24.71 -21.33 18.32
N ALA A 405 25.61 -21.23 19.30
CA ALA A 405 26.96 -21.77 19.20
C ALA A 405 27.03 -23.30 19.37
N ARG A 406 26.11 -23.87 20.17
CA ARG A 406 26.14 -25.29 20.57
C ARG A 406 26.20 -26.30 19.40
N PRO A 407 25.42 -26.16 18.32
CA PRO A 407 25.48 -27.08 17.18
C PRO A 407 26.82 -27.08 16.42
N HIS A 408 27.63 -26.04 16.62
CA HIS A 408 28.91 -25.83 15.94
C HIS A 408 30.14 -26.27 16.76
N ALA A 409 29.90 -26.77 17.99
CA ALA A 409 31.00 -27.21 18.87
C ALA A 409 31.74 -28.41 18.30
N GLY A 410 33.09 -28.38 18.33
CA GLY A 410 33.96 -29.46 17.88
C GLY A 410 33.97 -29.72 16.37
N LYS A 411 33.52 -28.81 15.57
CA LYS A 411 33.53 -28.95 14.12
C LYS A 411 34.90 -28.58 13.53
N ALA A 412 35.31 -29.26 12.45
CA ALA A 412 36.60 -29.01 11.81
C ALA A 412 36.68 -27.61 11.19
N ILE A 413 35.54 -27.11 10.67
CA ILE A 413 35.45 -25.81 10.04
C ILE A 413 34.18 -25.07 10.49
N VAL A 414 34.31 -23.77 10.77
CA VAL A 414 33.23 -22.84 11.06
C VAL A 414 33.32 -21.65 10.10
N ILE A 415 32.20 -21.31 9.50
CA ILE A 415 32.09 -20.25 8.50
C ILE A 415 31.04 -19.28 8.99
N ASN A 416 31.43 -18.02 9.20
CA ASN A 416 30.50 -16.93 9.55
C ASN A 416 30.35 -15.98 8.36
N GLN A 417 29.13 -15.55 8.08
CA GLN A 417 28.81 -14.57 7.05
C GLN A 417 27.77 -13.59 7.62
N ASP A 418 27.86 -12.33 7.22
CA ASP A 418 27.05 -11.24 7.74
C ASP A 418 26.14 -10.68 6.63
N LEU A 419 24.91 -10.33 6.95
CA LEU A 419 23.99 -9.69 6.02
C LEU A 419 24.14 -8.17 6.08
N VAL A 420 24.24 -7.52 4.91
CA VAL A 420 24.33 -6.06 4.82
C VAL A 420 22.98 -5.45 5.17
N ASP A 421 23.00 -4.45 6.06
CA ASP A 421 21.84 -3.64 6.42
C ASP A 421 20.56 -4.47 6.68
N PHE A 422 20.71 -5.54 7.46
CA PHE A 422 19.69 -6.57 7.65
C PHE A 422 18.29 -6.00 7.92
N PHE A 423 18.12 -5.12 8.92
CA PHE A 423 16.83 -4.49 9.21
C PHE A 423 16.37 -3.53 8.11
N PRO A 424 17.17 -2.55 7.66
CA PRO A 424 16.75 -1.62 6.62
C PRO A 424 16.44 -2.28 5.27
N SER A 425 17.09 -3.41 4.94
CA SER A 425 16.83 -4.16 3.70
C SER A 425 15.45 -4.82 3.66
N ILE A 426 14.81 -4.98 4.81
CA ILE A 426 13.46 -5.55 4.92
C ILE A 426 12.43 -4.46 4.72
N GLY A 427 12.03 -4.26 3.47
CA GLY A 427 11.11 -3.19 3.09
C GLY A 427 9.64 -3.45 3.44
N PHE A 428 8.86 -2.37 3.43
CA PHE A 428 7.41 -2.36 3.68
C PHE A 428 6.62 -3.48 2.98
N PRO A 429 6.83 -3.80 1.68
CA PRO A 429 6.06 -4.87 1.02
C PRO A 429 6.28 -6.25 1.64
N ARG A 430 7.52 -6.53 2.08
CA ARG A 430 7.86 -7.80 2.73
C ARG A 430 7.23 -7.91 4.11
N VAL A 431 7.24 -6.82 4.88
CA VAL A 431 6.59 -6.75 6.20
C VAL A 431 5.08 -6.93 6.06
N ARG A 432 4.45 -6.24 5.11
CA ARG A 432 3.02 -6.40 4.81
C ARG A 432 2.67 -7.85 4.47
N ALA A 433 3.50 -8.51 3.67
CA ALA A 433 3.30 -9.90 3.29
C ALA A 433 3.37 -10.87 4.47
N VAL A 434 4.12 -10.57 5.56
CA VAL A 434 4.11 -11.35 6.81
C VAL A 434 2.72 -11.34 7.41
N PHE A 435 2.12 -10.17 7.60
CA PHE A 435 0.78 -10.05 8.18
C PHE A 435 -0.31 -10.66 7.30
N GLN A 436 -0.20 -10.51 5.96
CA GLN A 436 -1.13 -11.17 5.04
C GLN A 436 -1.05 -12.69 5.11
N ARG A 437 0.16 -13.26 5.19
CA ARG A 437 0.36 -14.71 5.38
C ARG A 437 -0.15 -15.22 6.72
N ALA A 438 -0.18 -14.38 7.74
CA ALA A 438 -0.79 -14.72 9.03
C ALA A 438 -2.32 -14.78 8.96
N GLY A 439 -2.96 -14.25 7.90
CA GLY A 439 -4.40 -14.26 7.70
C GLY A 439 -5.07 -12.88 7.75
N TYR A 440 -4.33 -11.82 8.04
CA TYR A 440 -4.90 -10.47 8.06
C TYR A 440 -5.23 -9.95 6.65
N SER A 441 -6.33 -9.22 6.56
CA SER A 441 -6.73 -8.53 5.32
C SER A 441 -5.64 -7.59 4.81
N PRO A 442 -5.61 -7.28 3.51
CA PRO A 442 -4.70 -6.28 2.97
C PRO A 442 -4.77 -4.93 3.68
N ALA A 443 -5.95 -4.53 4.19
CA ALA A 443 -6.13 -3.30 4.96
C ALA A 443 -5.39 -3.33 6.30
N VAL A 444 -5.64 -4.36 7.12
CA VAL A 444 -5.00 -4.53 8.43
C VAL A 444 -3.49 -4.74 8.27
N ALA A 445 -3.08 -5.59 7.33
CA ALA A 445 -1.67 -5.84 7.04
C ALA A 445 -0.91 -4.57 6.61
N THR A 446 -1.56 -3.69 5.83
CA THR A 446 -1.00 -2.40 5.44
C THR A 446 -0.80 -1.49 6.65
N ILE A 447 -1.79 -1.40 7.54
CA ILE A 447 -1.70 -0.58 8.75
C ILE A 447 -0.58 -1.10 9.66
N PHE A 448 -0.53 -2.40 9.94
CA PHE A 448 0.52 -2.99 10.76
C PHE A 448 1.92 -2.77 10.16
N ALA A 449 2.05 -2.93 8.84
CA ALA A 449 3.31 -2.68 8.16
C ALA A 449 3.74 -1.20 8.22
N LEU A 450 2.79 -0.25 8.17
CA LEU A 450 3.08 1.18 8.32
C LEU A 450 3.48 1.55 9.75
N LEU A 451 2.86 0.95 10.75
CA LEU A 451 3.20 1.17 12.16
C LEU A 451 4.57 0.58 12.53
N THR A 452 5.05 -0.42 11.79
CA THR A 452 6.28 -1.16 12.11
C THR A 452 7.46 -0.87 11.19
N THR A 453 7.28 -0.03 10.17
CA THR A 453 8.34 0.37 9.24
C THR A 453 8.50 1.88 9.20
N GLU A 454 9.68 2.38 8.83
CA GLU A 454 9.98 3.81 8.69
C GLU A 454 10.87 4.06 7.46
N CYS A 455 10.79 5.27 6.89
CA CYS A 455 11.73 5.76 5.90
C CYS A 455 12.93 6.40 6.58
N PRO A 456 14.15 6.24 6.08
CA PRO A 456 15.25 7.12 6.48
C PRO A 456 14.89 8.55 6.08
N ARG A 457 15.02 9.49 7.02
CA ARG A 457 14.63 10.89 6.83
C ARG A 457 15.75 11.83 7.20
N VAL A 458 15.77 12.98 6.52
CA VAL A 458 16.65 14.12 6.85
C VAL A 458 15.79 15.34 7.17
N PRO A 459 16.21 16.18 8.14
CA PRO A 459 15.55 17.45 8.38
C PRO A 459 15.81 18.41 7.22
N ALA A 460 14.79 19.16 6.81
CA ALA A 460 14.86 20.19 5.80
C ALA A 460 13.97 21.38 6.17
N ARG A 461 14.37 22.61 5.86
CA ARG A 461 13.58 23.80 6.12
C ARG A 461 13.01 24.36 4.82
N TYR A 462 11.71 24.66 4.81
CA TYR A 462 11.04 25.28 3.69
C TYR A 462 9.87 26.15 4.16
N GLY A 463 9.77 27.36 3.65
CA GLY A 463 8.68 28.29 3.98
C GLY A 463 8.58 28.62 5.48
N GLY A 464 9.72 28.68 6.20
CA GLY A 464 9.75 28.93 7.64
C GLY A 464 9.43 27.72 8.53
N PHE A 465 9.16 26.56 7.94
CA PHE A 465 8.83 25.32 8.67
C PHE A 465 9.93 24.27 8.51
N GLU A 466 10.07 23.45 9.53
CA GLU A 466 10.93 22.27 9.50
C GLU A 466 10.13 21.03 9.03
N TYR A 467 10.74 20.26 8.14
CA TYR A 467 10.18 19.03 7.58
C TYR A 467 11.19 17.88 7.74
N HIS A 468 10.67 16.69 7.89
CA HIS A 468 11.42 15.44 7.82
C HIS A 468 11.18 14.80 6.45
N VAL A 469 12.16 14.89 5.55
CA VAL A 469 12.05 14.44 4.15
C VAL A 469 12.59 13.01 4.03
N ALA A 470 11.82 12.13 3.42
CA ALA A 470 12.22 10.74 3.15
C ALA A 470 13.33 10.72 2.07
N VAL A 471 14.45 10.07 2.38
CA VAL A 471 15.62 9.93 1.48
C VAL A 471 15.85 8.50 1.03
N GLY A 472 14.98 7.57 1.39
CA GLY A 472 15.08 6.18 1.01
C GLY A 472 13.79 5.40 1.21
N PRO A 473 13.77 4.14 0.78
CA PRO A 473 12.59 3.29 0.91
C PRO A 473 12.27 2.99 2.37
N ARG A 474 11.01 2.68 2.62
CA ARG A 474 10.50 2.28 3.93
C ARG A 474 10.99 0.89 4.29
N GLY A 475 11.63 0.74 5.45
CA GLY A 475 12.17 -0.53 5.97
C GLY A 475 12.00 -0.68 7.47
N LEU A 476 12.51 -1.77 8.04
CA LEU A 476 12.51 -1.98 9.49
C LEU A 476 13.50 -1.01 10.16
N PRO A 477 13.04 -0.19 11.11
CA PRO A 477 13.92 0.72 11.85
C PRO A 477 14.81 -0.06 12.85
N GLN A 478 16.06 0.37 13.00
CA GLN A 478 16.93 -0.11 14.07
C GLN A 478 16.55 0.62 15.37
N GLY A 479 15.93 -0.10 16.30
CA GLY A 479 15.51 0.46 17.60
C GLY A 479 14.02 0.31 17.91
N ALA A 480 13.21 -0.17 16.98
CA ALA A 480 11.82 -0.55 17.23
C ALA A 480 11.72 -1.97 17.79
N CYS A 481 10.85 -2.19 18.77
CA CYS A 481 10.66 -3.50 19.42
C CYS A 481 10.15 -4.59 18.46
N THR A 482 9.45 -4.22 17.39
CA THR A 482 8.90 -5.16 16.39
C THR A 482 9.92 -5.62 15.34
N SER A 483 10.99 -4.84 15.10
CA SER A 483 11.95 -5.13 14.05
C SER A 483 12.64 -6.50 14.19
N PRO A 484 13.05 -6.93 15.40
CA PRO A 484 13.66 -8.24 15.60
C PRO A 484 12.74 -9.40 15.21
N ALA A 485 11.50 -9.42 15.69
CA ALA A 485 10.53 -10.47 15.38
C ALA A 485 10.17 -10.50 13.89
N LEU A 486 9.89 -9.32 13.30
CA LEU A 486 9.60 -9.21 11.87
C LEU A 486 10.76 -9.66 10.98
N SER A 487 12.01 -9.37 11.39
CA SER A 487 13.18 -9.80 10.63
C SER A 487 13.30 -11.33 10.56
N ASN A 488 13.01 -12.02 11.65
CA ASN A 488 12.99 -13.48 11.69
C ASN A 488 11.88 -14.06 10.78
N LEU A 489 10.68 -13.51 10.86
CA LEU A 489 9.54 -13.96 10.04
C LEU A 489 9.77 -13.72 8.54
N VAL A 490 10.41 -12.63 8.17
CA VAL A 490 10.76 -12.34 6.77
C VAL A 490 11.90 -13.22 6.29
N ALA A 491 12.90 -13.51 7.15
CA ALA A 491 14.03 -14.36 6.80
C ALA A 491 13.70 -15.87 6.80
N SER A 492 12.50 -16.28 7.22
CA SER A 492 12.10 -17.69 7.31
C SER A 492 12.32 -18.47 6.01
N LYS A 493 12.06 -17.86 4.85
CA LYS A 493 12.30 -18.53 3.56
C LYS A 493 13.78 -18.66 3.23
N LEU A 494 14.58 -17.65 3.58
CA LEU A 494 16.04 -17.73 3.52
C LEU A 494 16.54 -18.88 4.38
N ASP A 495 16.10 -18.94 5.64
CA ASP A 495 16.50 -19.96 6.60
C ASP A 495 16.18 -21.38 6.12
N ARG A 496 14.97 -21.62 5.64
CA ARG A 496 14.56 -22.92 5.09
C ARG A 496 15.42 -23.37 3.91
N ARG A 497 15.73 -22.46 3.00
CA ARG A 497 16.56 -22.75 1.82
C ARG A 497 18.00 -23.04 2.23
N LEU A 498 18.57 -22.23 3.11
CA LEU A 498 19.94 -22.42 3.62
C LEU A 498 20.05 -23.70 4.44
N GLN A 499 19.09 -23.99 5.30
CA GLN A 499 19.04 -25.22 6.08
C GLN A 499 18.91 -26.46 5.19
N GLY A 500 18.04 -26.42 4.18
CA GLY A 500 17.92 -27.52 3.22
C GLY A 500 19.22 -27.77 2.44
N TYR A 501 19.91 -26.71 2.02
CA TYR A 501 21.23 -26.83 1.40
C TYR A 501 22.27 -27.39 2.38
N ALA A 502 22.31 -26.85 3.59
CA ALA A 502 23.25 -27.27 4.63
C ALA A 502 23.13 -28.77 4.93
N VAL A 503 21.91 -29.24 5.23
CA VAL A 503 21.64 -30.67 5.49
C VAL A 503 22.07 -31.55 4.32
N LYS A 504 21.70 -31.18 3.09
CA LYS A 504 22.06 -31.95 1.88
C LYS A 504 23.57 -32.08 1.68
N HIS A 505 24.35 -31.11 2.15
CA HIS A 505 25.80 -31.06 1.92
C HIS A 505 26.64 -31.29 3.19
N GLY A 506 26.05 -31.79 4.29
CA GLY A 506 26.75 -32.14 5.52
C GLY A 506 27.19 -30.93 6.35
N PHE A 507 26.57 -29.77 6.16
CA PHE A 507 26.77 -28.59 7.00
C PHE A 507 25.71 -28.48 8.08
N THR A 508 26.08 -27.94 9.21
CA THR A 508 25.17 -27.43 10.24
C THR A 508 24.98 -25.94 9.99
N TYR A 509 23.75 -25.47 10.03
CA TYR A 509 23.41 -24.06 9.81
C TYR A 509 22.63 -23.49 10.99
N THR A 510 22.99 -22.28 11.43
CA THR A 510 22.20 -21.46 12.35
C THR A 510 22.31 -19.99 11.96
N ARG A 511 21.35 -19.18 12.42
CA ARG A 511 21.35 -17.72 12.23
C ARG A 511 21.12 -16.98 13.54
N TYR A 512 21.92 -15.97 13.80
CA TYR A 512 21.71 -15.02 14.90
C TYR A 512 21.59 -13.60 14.34
N ALA A 513 20.37 -13.11 14.20
CA ALA A 513 20.07 -11.84 13.52
C ALA A 513 20.59 -11.84 12.06
N ASP A 514 21.58 -10.99 11.78
CA ASP A 514 22.29 -10.84 10.51
C ASP A 514 23.47 -11.81 10.34
N ASP A 515 23.91 -12.48 11.42
CA ASP A 515 25.07 -13.41 11.40
C ASP A 515 24.61 -14.84 11.03
N LEU A 516 25.07 -15.31 9.88
CA LEU A 516 24.84 -16.65 9.35
C LEU A 516 26.04 -17.52 9.69
N THR A 517 25.82 -18.63 10.40
CA THR A 517 26.88 -19.54 10.77
C THR A 517 26.66 -20.91 10.13
N PHE A 518 27.72 -21.41 9.46
CA PHE A 518 27.79 -22.77 8.94
C PHE A 518 28.96 -23.50 9.57
N SER A 519 28.85 -24.81 9.78
CA SER A 519 29.97 -25.62 10.23
C SER A 519 29.90 -27.04 9.67
N ALA A 520 31.04 -27.69 9.54
CA ALA A 520 31.09 -29.08 9.07
C ALA A 520 32.30 -29.81 9.70
N GLY A 521 32.33 -31.13 9.56
CA GLY A 521 33.50 -31.96 9.79
C GLY A 521 34.58 -31.72 8.72
N SER A 522 35.67 -32.51 8.75
CA SER A 522 36.77 -32.45 7.79
C SER A 522 36.34 -32.54 6.33
N ASP A 523 35.32 -33.36 6.04
CA ASP A 523 34.79 -33.57 4.68
C ASP A 523 34.11 -32.34 4.09
N GLY A 524 33.72 -31.39 4.95
CA GLY A 524 33.08 -30.13 4.53
C GLY A 524 34.03 -29.12 3.91
N GLU A 525 35.34 -29.22 4.17
CA GLU A 525 36.32 -28.22 3.77
C GLU A 525 36.40 -28.02 2.26
N GLN A 526 36.34 -29.10 1.49
CA GLN A 526 36.35 -29.06 0.01
C GLN A 526 35.10 -28.43 -0.59
N ARG A 527 34.02 -28.35 0.19
CA ARG A 527 32.71 -27.84 -0.27
C ARG A 527 32.47 -26.35 0.09
N VAL A 528 33.42 -25.72 0.79
CA VAL A 528 33.26 -24.33 1.27
C VAL A 528 33.03 -23.34 0.12
N ALA A 529 33.83 -23.44 -0.95
CA ALA A 529 33.67 -22.53 -2.10
C ALA A 529 32.28 -22.64 -2.74
N LYS A 530 31.76 -23.87 -2.89
CA LYS A 530 30.43 -24.14 -3.40
C LYS A 530 29.34 -23.63 -2.44
N LEU A 531 29.55 -23.80 -1.13
CA LEU A 531 28.63 -23.23 -0.11
C LEU A 531 28.55 -21.73 -0.25
N LEU A 532 29.69 -21.01 -0.29
CA LEU A 532 29.71 -19.56 -0.39
C LEU A 532 29.01 -19.05 -1.68
N ALA A 533 29.32 -19.65 -2.82
CA ALA A 533 28.67 -19.31 -4.09
C ALA A 533 27.13 -19.50 -4.02
N THR A 534 26.68 -20.64 -3.47
CA THR A 534 25.25 -20.93 -3.31
C THR A 534 24.59 -20.01 -2.29
N LEU A 535 25.27 -19.71 -1.19
CA LEU A 535 24.80 -18.78 -0.17
C LEU A 535 24.54 -17.37 -0.77
N HIS A 536 25.47 -16.84 -1.54
CA HIS A 536 25.30 -15.56 -2.24
C HIS A 536 24.10 -15.59 -3.19
N HIS A 537 23.93 -16.68 -3.93
CA HIS A 537 22.79 -16.84 -4.83
C HIS A 537 21.45 -16.88 -4.08
N ILE A 538 21.37 -17.71 -3.02
CA ILE A 538 20.15 -17.84 -2.21
C ILE A 538 19.82 -16.50 -1.52
N ALA A 539 20.80 -15.87 -0.87
CA ALA A 539 20.60 -14.59 -0.19
C ALA A 539 20.07 -13.52 -1.15
N ARG A 540 20.69 -13.36 -2.32
CA ARG A 540 20.25 -12.41 -3.35
C ARG A 540 18.83 -12.70 -3.83
N SER A 541 18.48 -13.95 -4.09
CA SER A 541 17.15 -14.35 -4.53
C SER A 541 16.06 -14.13 -3.47
N GLU A 542 16.43 -14.10 -2.18
CA GLU A 542 15.53 -13.76 -1.07
C GLU A 542 15.64 -12.27 -0.68
N GLY A 543 16.31 -11.43 -1.48
CA GLY A 543 16.40 -9.99 -1.30
C GLY A 543 17.33 -9.56 -0.16
N PHE A 544 18.37 -10.35 0.12
CA PHE A 544 19.43 -10.02 1.06
C PHE A 544 20.78 -9.98 0.35
N THR A 545 21.73 -9.24 0.93
CA THR A 545 23.09 -9.14 0.41
C THR A 545 24.06 -9.59 1.48
N ILE A 546 24.97 -10.48 1.13
CA ILE A 546 26.08 -10.90 2.01
C ILE A 546 27.14 -9.79 2.04
N HIS A 547 27.65 -9.49 3.24
CA HIS A 547 28.72 -8.50 3.39
C HIS A 547 30.03 -9.04 2.79
N PRO A 548 30.69 -8.31 1.86
CA PRO A 548 31.85 -8.82 1.16
C PRO A 548 33.06 -9.07 2.10
N ASP A 549 33.27 -8.19 3.09
CA ASP A 549 34.52 -8.16 3.87
C ASP A 549 34.39 -8.76 5.28
N LYS A 550 33.22 -9.12 5.74
CA LYS A 550 33.03 -9.64 7.10
C LYS A 550 32.98 -11.16 7.18
N GLY A 551 33.04 -11.83 6.04
CA GLY A 551 33.09 -13.30 5.99
C GLY A 551 34.33 -13.87 6.68
N ARG A 552 34.16 -14.90 7.52
CA ARG A 552 35.25 -15.57 8.21
C ARG A 552 35.14 -17.07 8.03
N ILE A 553 36.28 -17.69 7.68
CA ILE A 553 36.44 -19.14 7.62
C ILE A 553 37.44 -19.53 8.69
N GLN A 554 37.00 -20.28 9.70
CA GLN A 554 37.80 -20.64 10.88
C GLN A 554 37.95 -22.15 10.93
N ARG A 555 39.23 -22.61 10.89
CA ARG A 555 39.59 -24.02 11.01
C ARG A 555 39.89 -24.39 12.45
N ALA A 556 39.81 -25.68 12.79
CA ALA A 556 40.06 -26.21 14.14
C ALA A 556 41.47 -25.89 14.68
N SER A 557 42.49 -25.70 13.79
CA SER A 557 43.85 -25.29 14.16
C SER A 557 43.92 -23.87 14.75
N LYS A 558 42.88 -23.05 14.56
CA LYS A 558 42.77 -21.70 15.13
C LYS A 558 41.55 -21.62 16.02
N ARG A 559 41.42 -20.51 16.77
CA ARG A 559 40.23 -20.26 17.58
C ARG A 559 39.00 -20.11 16.66
N GLN A 560 38.03 -20.95 16.89
CA GLN A 560 36.71 -20.88 16.24
C GLN A 560 35.70 -20.20 17.17
N THR A 561 34.97 -19.24 16.64
CA THR A 561 33.99 -18.49 17.41
C THR A 561 32.65 -18.37 16.66
N VAL A 562 31.56 -18.52 17.40
CA VAL A 562 30.18 -18.29 16.92
C VAL A 562 29.52 -17.31 17.87
N THR A 563 29.10 -16.17 17.36
CA THR A 563 28.50 -15.08 18.18
C THR A 563 29.31 -14.74 19.45
N GLY A 564 30.66 -14.76 19.33
CA GLY A 564 31.57 -14.46 20.43
C GLY A 564 31.88 -15.63 21.36
N ILE A 565 31.29 -16.81 21.18
CA ILE A 565 31.53 -18.01 21.97
C ILE A 565 32.53 -18.91 21.25
N VAL A 566 33.52 -19.43 21.98
CA VAL A 566 34.52 -20.37 21.46
C VAL A 566 33.92 -21.78 21.37
N VAL A 567 34.10 -22.42 20.20
CA VAL A 567 33.44 -23.70 19.84
C VAL A 567 34.44 -24.80 19.43
N ASN A 568 35.71 -24.64 19.71
CA ASN A 568 36.76 -25.62 19.29
C ASN A 568 36.61 -27.01 19.90
N GLU A 569 36.12 -27.13 21.14
CA GLU A 569 35.99 -28.39 21.84
C GLU A 569 34.63 -29.02 21.60
N ALA A 570 34.57 -30.31 21.34
CA ALA A 570 33.32 -31.06 21.25
C ALA A 570 32.61 -31.02 22.60
N HIS A 571 31.28 -30.75 22.55
CA HIS A 571 30.42 -30.70 23.73
C HIS A 571 30.74 -29.62 24.76
N LYS A 572 31.77 -28.78 24.56
CA LYS A 572 32.12 -27.71 25.48
C LYS A 572 32.23 -26.36 24.77
N LEU A 573 31.53 -25.40 25.33
CA LEU A 573 31.59 -24.02 24.90
C LEU A 573 32.54 -23.24 25.80
N GLY A 574 33.22 -22.28 25.23
CA GLY A 574 34.16 -21.46 25.98
C GLY A 574 33.98 -19.96 25.75
N VAL A 575 34.44 -19.18 26.71
CA VAL A 575 34.60 -17.74 26.57
C VAL A 575 36.03 -17.46 26.10
N PRO A 576 36.25 -16.44 25.24
CA PRO A 576 37.61 -16.03 24.86
C PRO A 576 38.51 -15.85 26.09
N ARG A 577 39.71 -16.41 26.02
CA ARG A 577 40.65 -16.39 27.19
C ARG A 577 40.97 -14.98 27.66
N GLU A 578 40.98 -14.02 26.77
CA GLU A 578 41.22 -12.61 27.05
C GLU A 578 40.14 -12.02 27.99
N GLU A 579 38.88 -12.34 27.73
CA GLU A 579 37.74 -11.86 28.56
C GLU A 579 37.83 -12.43 29.99
N VAL A 580 38.11 -13.72 30.09
CA VAL A 580 38.25 -14.37 31.40
C VAL A 580 39.46 -13.83 32.16
N ARG A 581 40.59 -13.63 31.48
CA ARG A 581 41.82 -13.07 32.07
C ARG A 581 41.58 -11.64 32.54
N LEU A 582 40.88 -10.83 31.76
CA LEU A 582 40.53 -9.45 32.12
C LEU A 582 39.73 -9.41 33.42
N VAL A 583 38.65 -10.20 33.50
CA VAL A 583 37.81 -10.26 34.70
C VAL A 583 38.59 -10.74 35.92
N ARG A 584 39.42 -11.80 35.77
CA ARG A 584 40.30 -12.30 36.85
C ARG A 584 41.29 -11.25 37.32
N ALA A 585 41.95 -10.54 36.39
CA ALA A 585 42.88 -9.48 36.75
C ALA A 585 42.23 -8.35 37.52
N ILE A 586 41.03 -7.93 37.07
CA ILE A 586 40.24 -6.92 37.77
C ILE A 586 39.90 -7.36 39.21
N LEU A 587 39.36 -8.57 39.39
CA LEU A 587 39.00 -9.12 40.69
C LEU A 587 40.23 -9.30 41.59
N HIS A 588 41.32 -9.82 41.09
CA HIS A 588 42.56 -9.99 41.82
C HIS A 588 43.16 -8.66 42.30
N ASN A 589 43.18 -7.64 41.44
CA ASN A 589 43.71 -6.33 41.79
C ASN A 589 42.74 -5.58 42.72
N ALA A 590 41.41 -5.75 42.55
CA ALA A 590 40.42 -5.15 43.40
C ALA A 590 40.53 -5.55 44.89
N LYS A 591 41.02 -6.80 45.15
CA LYS A 591 41.33 -7.24 46.51
C LYS A 591 42.41 -6.41 47.19
N LYS A 592 43.29 -5.76 46.44
CA LYS A 592 44.43 -4.96 46.95
C LYS A 592 44.11 -3.46 46.95
N THR A 593 43.43 -2.93 45.97
CA THR A 593 43.32 -1.50 45.73
C THR A 593 41.87 -1.02 45.63
N GLY A 594 40.91 -1.91 45.87
CA GLY A 594 39.49 -1.61 45.72
C GLY A 594 39.03 -1.69 44.26
N LEU A 595 37.70 -1.86 44.09
CA LEU A 595 37.09 -2.04 42.79
C LEU A 595 37.15 -0.76 41.94
N SER A 596 36.96 0.40 42.57
CA SER A 596 36.94 1.71 41.90
C SER A 596 38.29 2.02 41.23
N ALA A 597 39.42 1.61 41.82
CA ALA A 597 40.76 1.80 41.25
C ALA A 597 41.02 0.95 39.96
N GLN A 598 40.17 -0.02 39.71
CA GLN A 598 40.27 -0.85 38.51
C GLN A 598 39.52 -0.27 37.30
N ASN A 599 38.74 0.79 37.48
CA ASN A 599 38.02 1.46 36.40
C ASN A 599 38.94 2.37 35.55
N ARG A 600 39.91 1.77 34.85
CA ARG A 600 40.91 2.50 34.04
C ARG A 600 40.28 3.21 32.80
N GLU A 601 39.16 2.72 32.32
CA GLU A 601 38.47 3.25 31.15
C GLU A 601 37.37 4.26 31.55
N LEU A 602 37.27 4.64 32.83
CA LEU A 602 36.29 5.58 33.38
C LEU A 602 34.85 5.21 32.98
N GLN A 603 34.50 3.95 33.02
CA GLN A 603 33.15 3.45 32.73
C GLN A 603 32.16 4.00 33.77
N PRO A 604 31.07 4.68 33.38
CA PRO A 604 30.14 5.31 34.31
C PRO A 604 29.49 4.35 35.31
N THR A 605 29.32 3.08 34.92
CA THR A 605 28.70 2.02 35.71
C THR A 605 29.59 0.78 35.74
N PHE A 606 30.83 0.93 36.20
CA PHE A 606 31.86 -0.08 36.15
C PHE A 606 31.49 -1.39 36.84
N GLU A 607 30.91 -1.33 38.01
CA GLU A 607 30.44 -2.51 38.74
C GLU A 607 29.38 -3.27 37.97
N ALA A 608 28.36 -2.57 37.45
CA ALA A 608 27.31 -3.17 36.64
C ALA A 608 27.87 -3.80 35.35
N TRP A 609 28.86 -3.16 34.72
CA TRP A 609 29.57 -3.70 33.57
C TRP A 609 30.33 -4.99 33.94
N LEU A 610 31.04 -5.02 35.07
CA LEU A 610 31.79 -6.20 35.56
C LEU A 610 30.83 -7.35 35.89
N ARG A 611 29.72 -7.07 36.62
CA ARG A 611 28.67 -8.04 36.87
C ARG A 611 28.08 -8.61 35.57
N GLY A 612 27.88 -7.76 34.56
CA GLY A 612 27.46 -8.18 33.21
C GLY A 612 28.46 -9.11 32.52
N LYS A 613 29.75 -8.83 32.63
CA LYS A 613 30.83 -9.70 32.11
C LYS A 613 30.85 -11.07 32.82
N ILE A 614 30.72 -11.10 34.13
CA ILE A 614 30.65 -12.34 34.92
C ILE A 614 29.40 -13.15 34.57
N ALA A 615 28.26 -12.48 34.45
CA ALA A 615 27.00 -13.11 34.02
C ALA A 615 27.10 -13.73 32.63
N TYR A 616 27.76 -13.06 31.67
CA TYR A 616 28.04 -13.61 30.35
C TYR A 616 28.93 -14.85 30.44
N ILE A 617 30.00 -14.84 31.24
CA ILE A 617 30.89 -16.00 31.46
C ILE A 617 30.07 -17.15 32.07
N ARG A 618 29.20 -16.89 33.07
CA ARG A 618 28.33 -17.87 33.74
C ARG A 618 27.32 -18.50 32.75
N MET A 619 26.80 -17.72 31.82
CA MET A 619 25.89 -18.23 30.79
C MET A 619 26.55 -19.26 29.88
N VAL A 620 27.85 -19.10 29.57
CA VAL A 620 28.63 -20.00 28.70
C VAL A 620 29.30 -21.15 29.46
N ASP A 621 29.95 -20.83 30.58
CA ASP A 621 30.67 -21.74 31.47
C ASP A 621 30.21 -21.45 32.92
N ARG A 622 29.24 -22.24 33.36
CA ARG A 622 28.53 -22.02 34.65
C ARG A 622 29.50 -22.09 35.82
N ALA A 623 30.35 -23.14 35.85
CA ALA A 623 31.26 -23.38 36.97
C ALA A 623 32.26 -22.21 37.11
N ARG A 624 32.83 -21.76 36.01
CA ARG A 624 33.76 -20.64 36.00
C ARG A 624 33.08 -19.32 36.36
N GLY A 625 31.88 -19.08 35.84
CA GLY A 625 31.13 -17.88 36.16
C GLY A 625 30.72 -17.80 37.62
N GLU A 626 30.31 -18.92 38.24
CA GLU A 626 29.98 -19.01 39.68
C GLU A 626 31.19 -18.76 40.57
N LEU A 627 32.38 -19.20 40.14
CA LEU A 627 33.63 -18.91 40.84
C LEU A 627 33.94 -17.40 40.81
N LEU A 628 33.87 -16.76 39.64
CA LEU A 628 34.12 -15.34 39.50
C LEU A 628 33.07 -14.49 40.21
N GLN A 629 31.82 -14.95 40.27
CA GLN A 629 30.77 -14.27 41.03
C GLN A 629 31.08 -14.31 42.54
N ARG A 630 31.45 -15.46 43.08
CA ARG A 630 31.87 -15.59 44.49
C ARG A 630 33.07 -14.71 44.84
N GLU A 631 34.03 -14.60 43.89
CA GLU A 631 35.19 -13.72 44.06
C GLU A 631 34.74 -12.24 44.10
N LEU A 632 33.79 -11.83 43.27
CA LEU A 632 33.23 -10.47 43.28
C LEU A 632 32.48 -10.20 44.59
N ASP A 633 31.62 -11.14 44.99
CA ASP A 633 30.79 -11.01 46.21
C ASP A 633 31.61 -11.01 47.50
N SER A 634 32.85 -11.54 47.44
CA SER A 634 33.84 -11.49 48.57
C SER A 634 34.62 -10.20 48.65
N LEU A 635 34.46 -9.27 47.69
CA LEU A 635 34.99 -7.93 47.80
C LEU A 635 33.97 -7.12 48.63
N ASP A 636 34.45 -6.57 49.77
CA ASP A 636 33.64 -5.58 50.53
C ASP A 636 33.41 -4.37 49.63
N LEU A 637 32.20 -4.26 49.10
CA LEU A 637 31.76 -3.21 48.19
C LEU A 637 31.14 -2.03 48.98
#